data_60ad5aeebd2513494e7c067d7b8a74ab
#
_entry.id   60ad5aeebd2513494e7c067d7b8a74ab
#
_cell.length_a   1.000
_cell.length_b   1.000
_cell.length_c   1.000
_cell.angle_alpha   90.00
_cell.angle_beta   90.00
_cell.angle_gamma   90.00
#
_symmetry.space_group_name_H-M   'P 1'
#
loop_
_entity.id
_entity.type
_entity.pdbx_description
1 polymer ?
#
loop_
_entity_poly.entity_id
_entity_poly.type
_entity_poly.pdbx_seq_one_letter_code
_entity_poly.pdbx_strand_id
1 'polypeptide(L)'
;MKRFSIFFAALFVAATSFAAVTYELNGGVTNDDNWLKKNDMFQACMAECGVTGLATLDELKASADPYTTICGKLTDVSGMLNAEKWDWLEAYIMEVQNADVTTPATQLVAGTTSAGWRYAVAAFFVESQRTGWPKSADFSSAGKPEAFIPAWKHAFANPTEIAEGEFVLNAPYKEGYTFAGWCANADLTGAKVKVLTPETTGTLYAKWIDYVPTIAEVKALADDTETQVSGVVTFINGKNVYIQDATGGMLLYMAAEPTFKVSQKVIVKGTKVLYGGAPEVKGCVEVDVEDAVMPAPLAFEGLDALVNDTELKYFGQLVKVPGLTITEYDSYNNPTFSDGANSAKGYKMVLDPVAYPIGSKVIVTAIAAYYNGFQFVGDVAGIELAIAGVKENYTYPTRGNYSLKNNWVISTIEDNFAANAPGKTDKVRGMVAKDGIMYFINSINDNVNNTELPLVGQIVRVDGKTGEMLSPIEVQGEHLFEKATTDSTGTTTWSKAVTLAHNDIKFDQAGNCLIGACVAGGNTFQIYVVDLETGAATELINERLYDNPDFLDNGYRFDAFGVAGDVKTNGVVMAACANSWNVYRWLIKDGVAAPAEQITMNLDPEVDKYLATTETKFGTAPQIFPQDEEGSIFYVDGFSTLPMLFDENGALIDDFANNTAYGTVVTNEEGNTLTLNAGLNGLCEFQVGEEFFLIMVAGHTVSSSPSAFALYKFADEYRAYEDMEPLWFFPNKGLGSLTAGCRTAVPSVDVDGNTATLYLYAVNNGYASYTFTVGDVSGVEDVEAEAIGARKVVENGQVYIIKNGAKFNALGVEVK
;
A
#
# COMPACT_ATOMS: atom_id res chain seq x y z
N MET A 1 -31.85 48.51 49.22
CA MET A 1 -30.50 48.18 49.62
C MET A 1 -30.34 46.68 49.58
N LYS A 2 -29.90 46.16 48.50
CA LYS A 2 -29.52 44.73 48.35
C LYS A 2 -27.99 44.67 48.21
N ARG A 3 -27.36 43.99 49.16
CA ARG A 3 -25.90 43.78 49.16
C ARG A 3 -25.60 42.60 48.22
N PHE A 4 -24.75 42.85 47.21
CA PHE A 4 -24.11 41.82 46.37
C PHE A 4 -22.83 41.38 47.12
N SER A 5 -22.77 40.12 47.50
CA SER A 5 -21.55 39.47 47.95
C SER A 5 -20.86 38.86 46.76
N ILE A 6 -19.67 39.38 46.44
CA ILE A 6 -18.78 38.81 45.46
C ILE A 6 -17.94 37.72 46.14
N PHE A 7 -18.15 36.48 45.75
CA PHE A 7 -17.27 35.35 46.12
C PHE A 7 -16.07 35.37 45.21
N PHE A 8 -14.88 35.69 45.75
CA PHE A 8 -13.61 35.40 45.11
C PHE A 8 -13.31 33.92 45.32
N ALA A 9 -13.43 33.14 44.24
CA ALA A 9 -12.87 31.77 44.19
C ALA A 9 -11.36 31.92 43.95
N ALA A 10 -10.55 31.71 44.97
CA ALA A 10 -9.12 31.59 44.84
C ALA A 10 -8.86 30.24 44.13
N LEU A 11 -8.42 30.32 42.88
CA LEU A 11 -7.90 29.18 42.13
C LEU A 11 -6.54 28.83 42.70
N PHE A 12 -6.48 27.81 43.57
CA PHE A 12 -5.22 27.19 43.95
C PHE A 12 -4.72 26.42 42.75
N VAL A 13 -3.82 26.99 41.98
CA VAL A 13 -2.95 26.24 41.08
C VAL A 13 -1.98 25.51 41.98
N ALA A 14 -2.21 24.22 42.20
CA ALA A 14 -1.21 23.35 42.78
C ALA A 14 -0.05 23.31 41.78
N ALA A 15 1.04 23.97 42.08
CA ALA A 15 2.31 23.73 41.43
C ALA A 15 2.70 22.28 41.77
N THR A 16 2.39 21.35 40.89
CA THR A 16 3.00 20.03 40.92
C THR A 16 4.45 20.23 40.58
N SER A 17 5.30 20.17 41.60
CA SER A 17 6.74 20.03 41.39
C SER A 17 6.94 18.65 40.80
N PHE A 18 7.16 18.59 39.48
CA PHE A 18 7.62 17.37 38.85
C PHE A 18 8.99 17.03 39.48
N ALA A 19 9.19 15.79 39.87
CA ALA A 19 10.48 15.35 40.42
C ALA A 19 11.46 15.26 39.25
N ALA A 20 12.45 16.13 39.22
CA ALA A 20 13.47 16.19 38.19
C ALA A 20 14.26 14.88 38.09
N VAL A 21 14.47 14.40 36.86
CA VAL A 21 15.38 13.29 36.58
C VAL A 21 16.82 13.81 36.57
N THR A 22 17.74 13.08 37.19
CA THR A 22 19.17 13.35 37.13
C THR A 22 19.87 12.28 36.30
N TYR A 23 20.99 12.65 35.69
CA TYR A 23 21.75 11.74 34.81
C TYR A 23 23.16 11.58 35.32
N GLU A 24 23.53 10.33 35.58
CA GLU A 24 24.90 9.94 35.91
C GLU A 24 25.57 9.35 34.67
N LEU A 25 26.46 10.13 34.02
CA LEU A 25 27.06 9.77 32.77
C LEU A 25 28.13 8.70 32.83
N ASN A 26 28.59 8.33 34.06
CA ASN A 26 29.62 7.33 34.28
C ASN A 26 30.89 7.56 33.43
N GLY A 27 31.31 8.83 33.35
CA GLY A 27 32.47 9.26 32.60
C GLY A 27 32.19 9.50 31.09
N GLY A 28 30.94 9.48 30.67
CA GLY A 28 30.52 9.98 29.38
C GLY A 28 30.35 11.49 29.36
N VAL A 29 30.11 12.04 28.17
CA VAL A 29 29.89 13.46 27.93
C VAL A 29 28.70 13.66 26.99
N THR A 30 28.04 14.81 27.05
CA THR A 30 27.02 15.28 26.14
C THR A 30 27.46 16.62 25.53
N ASN A 31 26.80 17.07 24.48
CA ASN A 31 27.02 18.41 23.95
C ASN A 31 26.65 19.45 25.00
N ASP A 32 27.45 20.53 25.11
CA ASP A 32 27.19 21.59 26.05
C ASP A 32 26.13 22.61 25.52
N ASP A 33 25.55 23.40 26.46
CA ASP A 33 24.52 24.38 26.11
C ASP A 33 25.07 25.58 25.33
N ASN A 34 26.36 25.87 25.38
CA ASN A 34 26.95 27.01 24.66
C ASN A 34 26.86 26.81 23.16
N TRP A 35 27.03 25.61 22.71
CA TRP A 35 26.89 25.22 21.34
C TRP A 35 25.46 25.48 20.80
N LEU A 36 24.45 25.15 21.59
CA LEU A 36 23.05 25.39 21.26
C LEU A 36 22.71 26.87 21.22
N LYS A 37 23.23 27.65 22.15
CA LYS A 37 23.06 29.11 22.16
C LYS A 37 23.69 29.79 20.95
N LYS A 38 24.85 29.30 20.50
CA LYS A 38 25.50 29.81 19.27
C LYS A 38 24.64 29.59 18.02
N ASN A 39 23.98 28.43 17.93
CA ASN A 39 23.03 28.13 16.83
C ASN A 39 21.86 29.14 16.82
N ASP A 40 21.25 29.42 17.96
CA ASP A 40 20.14 30.37 18.05
C ASP A 40 20.57 31.80 17.67
N MET A 41 21.72 32.23 18.15
CA MET A 41 22.30 33.52 17.78
C MET A 41 22.57 33.62 16.28
N PHE A 42 23.13 32.57 15.68
CA PHE A 42 23.40 32.52 14.26
C PHE A 42 22.10 32.58 13.45
N GLN A 43 21.05 31.87 13.82
CA GLN A 43 19.78 31.91 13.12
C GLN A 43 19.11 33.27 13.22
N ALA A 44 19.13 33.91 14.41
CA ALA A 44 18.58 35.23 14.60
C ALA A 44 19.28 36.26 13.68
N CYS A 45 20.59 36.20 13.63
CA CYS A 45 21.37 37.09 12.78
C CYS A 45 21.15 36.84 11.28
N MET A 46 21.03 35.58 10.86
CA MET A 46 20.72 35.23 9.45
C MET A 46 19.33 35.71 9.07
N ALA A 47 18.36 35.67 9.98
CA ALA A 47 17.01 36.20 9.76
C ALA A 47 17.01 37.72 9.55
N GLU A 48 17.85 38.47 10.27
CA GLU A 48 18.06 39.92 10.04
C GLU A 48 18.59 40.23 8.63
N CYS A 49 19.40 39.31 8.06
CA CYS A 49 19.86 39.34 6.67
C CYS A 49 18.81 38.85 5.67
N GLY A 50 17.61 38.52 6.12
CA GLY A 50 16.54 38.02 5.26
C GLY A 50 16.74 36.55 4.82
N VAL A 51 17.58 35.77 5.50
CA VAL A 51 17.77 34.34 5.28
C VAL A 51 17.00 33.58 6.36
N THR A 52 15.94 32.88 5.98
CA THR A 52 15.08 32.08 6.86
C THR A 52 15.04 30.62 6.38
N GLY A 53 14.54 29.73 7.21
CA GLY A 53 14.43 28.30 6.85
C GLY A 53 15.67 27.47 7.20
N LEU A 54 16.59 28.00 8.02
CA LEU A 54 17.68 27.22 8.61
C LEU A 54 17.12 26.21 9.64
N ALA A 55 17.91 25.18 9.95
CA ALA A 55 17.53 24.20 10.95
C ALA A 55 17.34 24.86 12.32
N THR A 56 16.17 24.69 12.93
CA THR A 56 15.89 25.18 14.28
C THR A 56 16.61 24.28 15.33
N LEU A 57 16.78 24.85 16.52
CA LEU A 57 17.33 24.08 17.63
C LEU A 57 16.53 22.82 17.94
N ASP A 58 15.20 22.92 17.91
CA ASP A 58 14.30 21.78 18.14
C ASP A 58 14.41 20.73 17.04
N GLU A 59 14.53 21.12 15.78
CA GLU A 59 14.80 20.18 14.67
C GLU A 59 16.14 19.47 14.85
N LEU A 60 17.19 20.18 15.30
CA LEU A 60 18.50 19.58 15.54
C LEU A 60 18.46 18.60 16.72
N LYS A 61 17.75 18.96 17.80
CA LYS A 61 17.59 18.07 18.98
C LYS A 61 16.78 16.81 18.66
N ALA A 62 15.80 16.93 17.76
CA ALA A 62 14.95 15.80 17.33
C ALA A 62 15.60 14.94 16.25
N SER A 63 16.67 15.42 15.59
CA SER A 63 17.29 14.72 14.46
C SER A 63 18.25 13.62 14.92
N ALA A 64 18.13 12.44 14.33
CA ALA A 64 19.09 11.34 14.49
C ALA A 64 20.45 11.62 13.81
N ASP A 65 20.46 12.46 12.76
CA ASP A 65 21.67 12.95 12.07
C ASP A 65 21.58 14.48 11.88
N PRO A 66 21.93 15.26 12.91
CA PRO A 66 21.91 16.71 12.85
C PRO A 66 22.80 17.30 11.76
N TYR A 67 23.89 16.65 11.41
CA TYR A 67 24.75 17.09 10.31
C TYR A 67 24.00 17.11 8.97
N THR A 68 23.36 16.02 8.60
CA THR A 68 22.55 15.96 7.36
C THR A 68 21.40 16.96 7.41
N THR A 69 20.75 17.13 8.56
CA THR A 69 19.69 18.13 8.76
C THR A 69 20.20 19.56 8.47
N ILE A 70 21.34 19.94 9.05
CA ILE A 70 21.96 21.25 8.79
C ILE A 70 22.31 21.41 7.29
N CYS A 71 22.97 20.42 6.70
CA CYS A 71 23.38 20.49 5.30
C CYS A 71 22.18 20.60 4.34
N GLY A 72 21.08 19.89 4.61
CA GLY A 72 19.83 19.98 3.84
C GLY A 72 19.26 21.39 3.89
N LYS A 73 19.04 21.92 5.09
CA LYS A 73 18.51 23.27 5.29
C LYS A 73 19.38 24.38 4.67
N LEU A 74 20.71 24.24 4.77
CA LEU A 74 21.64 25.18 4.10
C LEU A 74 21.56 25.07 2.58
N THR A 75 21.27 23.90 2.02
CA THR A 75 21.04 23.73 0.58
C THR A 75 19.80 24.52 0.15
N ASP A 76 18.71 24.39 0.90
CA ASP A 76 17.42 25.03 0.58
C ASP A 76 17.54 26.57 0.56
N VAL A 77 18.32 27.15 1.46
CA VAL A 77 18.49 28.60 1.56
C VAL A 77 19.68 29.16 0.78
N SER A 78 20.47 28.34 0.11
CA SER A 78 21.70 28.79 -0.58
C SER A 78 21.46 29.88 -1.63
N GLY A 79 20.30 29.87 -2.31
CA GLY A 79 19.90 30.88 -3.27
C GLY A 79 19.57 32.27 -2.69
N MET A 80 19.42 32.38 -1.36
CA MET A 80 19.14 33.62 -0.65
C MET A 80 20.42 34.38 -0.31
N LEU A 81 21.60 33.76 -0.50
CA LEU A 81 22.89 34.31 -0.12
C LEU A 81 23.53 35.03 -1.31
N ASN A 82 23.90 36.29 -1.09
CA ASN A 82 24.67 37.09 -2.01
C ASN A 82 26.03 37.49 -1.37
N ALA A 83 26.86 38.24 -2.08
CA ALA A 83 28.20 38.65 -1.60
C ALA A 83 28.16 39.38 -0.26
N GLU A 84 27.19 40.32 -0.08
CA GLU A 84 27.05 41.10 1.16
C GLU A 84 26.70 40.22 2.36
N LYS A 85 25.84 39.26 2.17
CA LYS A 85 25.48 38.28 3.22
C LYS A 85 26.63 37.33 3.53
N TRP A 86 27.45 36.98 2.55
CA TRP A 86 28.69 36.26 2.74
C TRP A 86 29.69 37.02 3.63
N ASP A 87 29.94 38.28 3.31
CA ASP A 87 30.86 39.10 4.08
C ASP A 87 30.36 39.28 5.54
N TRP A 88 29.06 39.41 5.69
CA TRP A 88 28.44 39.45 7.02
C TRP A 88 28.58 38.13 7.79
N LEU A 89 28.36 37.01 7.13
CA LEU A 89 28.51 35.67 7.74
C LEU A 89 29.97 35.41 8.17
N GLU A 90 30.93 35.81 7.36
CA GLU A 90 32.35 35.72 7.69
C GLU A 90 32.69 36.56 8.92
N ALA A 91 32.22 37.82 8.98
CA ALA A 91 32.42 38.70 10.13
C ALA A 91 31.79 38.12 11.42
N TYR A 92 30.57 37.55 11.30
CA TYR A 92 29.89 36.92 12.42
C TYR A 92 30.63 35.68 12.93
N ILE A 93 31.11 34.80 12.05
CA ILE A 93 31.90 33.63 12.43
C ILE A 93 33.19 34.06 13.12
N MET A 94 33.86 35.07 12.61
CA MET A 94 35.07 35.62 13.23
C MET A 94 34.81 36.18 14.63
N GLU A 95 33.73 36.93 14.83
CA GLU A 95 33.35 37.48 16.13
C GLU A 95 33.07 36.35 17.15
N VAL A 96 32.25 35.40 16.82
CA VAL A 96 31.91 34.25 17.70
C VAL A 96 33.13 33.39 17.96
N GLN A 97 33.96 33.12 16.97
CA GLN A 97 35.15 32.30 17.10
C GLN A 97 36.20 33.02 17.98
N ASN A 98 36.41 34.30 17.80
CA ASN A 98 37.37 35.07 18.60
C ASN A 98 36.97 35.15 20.07
N ALA A 99 35.71 35.01 20.39
CA ALA A 99 35.24 34.94 21.77
C ALA A 99 35.57 33.61 22.47
N ASP A 100 35.63 32.48 21.70
CA ASP A 100 35.67 31.12 22.26
C ASP A 100 36.78 30.22 21.72
N VAL A 101 37.42 30.50 20.57
CA VAL A 101 38.32 29.61 19.85
C VAL A 101 39.52 30.33 19.20
N THR A 102 40.55 29.60 18.88
CA THR A 102 41.83 30.06 18.36
C THR A 102 41.98 30.04 16.85
N THR A 103 41.09 29.34 16.13
CA THR A 103 41.20 29.18 14.67
C THR A 103 40.50 30.32 13.92
N PRO A 104 41.16 31.04 12.99
CA PRO A 104 40.53 32.10 12.22
C PRO A 104 39.36 31.66 11.37
N ALA A 105 38.29 32.40 11.35
CA ALA A 105 37.08 32.11 10.55
C ALA A 105 37.34 32.05 9.02
N THR A 106 38.35 32.78 8.55
CA THR A 106 38.81 32.71 7.13
C THR A 106 39.18 31.32 6.67
N GLN A 107 39.57 30.44 7.59
CA GLN A 107 39.80 29.00 7.26
C GLN A 107 38.50 28.25 7.03
N LEU A 108 37.37 28.69 7.55
CA LEU A 108 36.06 28.05 7.38
C LEU A 108 35.38 28.46 6.08
N VAL A 109 35.60 29.70 5.63
CA VAL A 109 34.97 30.25 4.43
C VAL A 109 35.87 30.28 3.18
N ALA A 110 37.12 29.84 3.31
CA ALA A 110 38.14 29.92 2.25
C ALA A 110 37.90 29.02 1.03
N GLY A 111 36.84 28.33 0.94
CA GLY A 111 36.53 27.54 -0.23
C GLY A 111 35.15 27.88 -0.81
N THR A 112 34.96 29.09 -1.19
CA THR A 112 33.74 29.78 -1.57
C THR A 112 32.88 29.23 -2.72
N THR A 113 32.87 27.93 -2.93
CA THR A 113 31.78 27.28 -3.63
C THR A 113 30.59 27.15 -2.66
N SER A 114 29.35 27.11 -3.15
CA SER A 114 28.14 26.92 -2.32
C SER A 114 28.21 25.65 -1.47
N ALA A 115 28.93 24.64 -1.92
CA ALA A 115 29.19 23.42 -1.16
C ALA A 115 30.20 23.65 -0.02
N GLY A 116 31.33 24.29 -0.29
CA GLY A 116 32.32 24.64 0.74
C GLY A 116 31.73 25.50 1.85
N TRP A 117 30.87 26.46 1.51
CA TRP A 117 30.16 27.29 2.48
C TRP A 117 29.24 26.43 3.40
N ARG A 118 28.46 25.51 2.86
CA ARG A 118 27.59 24.62 3.66
C ARG A 118 28.40 23.83 4.67
N TYR A 119 29.52 23.29 4.27
CA TYR A 119 30.40 22.56 5.17
C TYR A 119 31.02 23.46 6.23
N ALA A 120 31.42 24.67 5.86
CA ALA A 120 31.97 25.63 6.81
C ALA A 120 30.98 25.96 7.92
N VAL A 121 29.72 26.24 7.58
CA VAL A 121 28.67 26.49 8.57
C VAL A 121 28.34 25.27 9.38
N ALA A 122 28.26 24.11 8.78
CA ALA A 122 28.09 22.85 9.50
C ALA A 122 29.26 22.61 10.48
N ALA A 123 30.51 22.87 10.05
CA ALA A 123 31.68 22.78 10.92
C ALA A 123 31.59 23.73 12.10
N PHE A 124 31.17 24.97 11.88
CA PHE A 124 31.01 25.94 12.96
C PHE A 124 30.08 25.41 14.08
N PHE A 125 28.99 24.76 13.72
CA PHE A 125 28.06 24.19 14.69
C PHE A 125 28.55 22.89 15.30
N VAL A 126 29.19 22.03 14.52
CA VAL A 126 29.61 20.67 14.93
C VAL A 126 30.90 20.69 15.73
N GLU A 127 31.82 21.59 15.41
CA GLU A 127 33.19 21.61 15.96
C GLU A 127 33.39 22.47 17.21
N SER A 128 32.32 23.01 17.78
CA SER A 128 32.42 23.87 18.97
C SER A 128 33.08 23.17 20.17
N GLN A 129 33.20 21.84 20.14
CA GLN A 129 33.80 21.04 21.23
C GLN A 129 35.13 20.38 20.85
N ARG A 130 35.62 20.59 19.62
CA ARG A 130 36.93 20.04 19.21
C ARG A 130 38.04 21.04 19.42
N THR A 131 39.23 20.52 19.65
CA THR A 131 40.47 21.29 19.73
C THR A 131 41.01 21.57 18.32
N GLY A 132 40.45 22.54 17.66
CA GLY A 132 40.83 22.98 16.33
C GLY A 132 39.76 22.84 15.28
N TRP A 133 39.69 23.80 14.39
CA TRP A 133 38.71 23.81 13.30
C TRP A 133 39.27 23.06 12.07
N PRO A 134 38.36 22.40 11.26
CA PRO A 134 38.76 21.80 10.01
C PRO A 134 39.46 22.83 9.09
N LYS A 135 40.44 22.36 8.33
CA LYS A 135 41.14 23.23 7.35
C LYS A 135 40.27 23.37 6.09
N SER A 136 40.53 24.45 5.30
CA SER A 136 39.78 24.72 4.06
C SER A 136 39.76 23.54 3.07
N ALA A 137 40.79 22.69 3.07
CA ALA A 137 40.84 21.49 2.26
C ALA A 137 39.78 20.42 2.65
N ASP A 138 39.29 20.48 3.88
CA ASP A 138 38.25 19.56 4.38
C ASP A 138 36.86 19.92 3.85
N PHE A 139 36.72 21.10 3.24
CA PHE A 139 35.48 21.64 2.64
C PHE A 139 35.43 21.49 1.11
N SER A 140 36.18 20.57 0.55
CA SER A 140 36.16 20.35 -0.88
C SER A 140 34.78 19.95 -1.40
N SER A 141 34.46 20.38 -2.62
CA SER A 141 33.18 20.07 -3.27
C SER A 141 32.98 18.57 -3.61
N ALA A 142 34.01 17.75 -3.36
CA ALA A 142 34.03 16.35 -3.74
C ALA A 142 33.35 15.42 -2.73
N GLY A 143 32.84 15.92 -1.61
CA GLY A 143 32.17 15.09 -0.63
C GLY A 143 31.94 15.73 0.73
N LYS A 144 31.23 15.03 1.60
CA LYS A 144 31.03 15.35 3.01
C LYS A 144 32.37 15.18 3.74
N PRO A 145 32.91 16.22 4.40
CA PRO A 145 34.15 16.07 5.15
C PRO A 145 33.96 15.07 6.30
N GLU A 146 34.64 13.95 6.24
CA GLU A 146 34.56 12.91 7.28
C GLU A 146 34.96 13.45 8.66
N ALA A 147 35.78 14.49 8.72
CA ALA A 147 36.18 15.17 9.97
C ALA A 147 35.02 15.68 10.80
N PHE A 148 33.86 15.94 10.20
CA PHE A 148 32.64 16.41 10.91
C PHE A 148 31.81 15.30 11.54
N ILE A 149 31.89 14.10 11.03
CA ILE A 149 31.11 12.96 11.52
C ILE A 149 31.40 12.62 12.99
N PRO A 150 32.64 12.61 13.46
CA PRO A 150 32.94 12.33 14.87
C PRO A 150 32.37 13.33 15.87
N ALA A 151 32.19 14.59 15.47
CA ALA A 151 31.70 15.62 16.40
C ALA A 151 30.25 15.38 16.85
N TRP A 152 29.45 14.72 16.04
CA TRP A 152 28.07 14.34 16.41
C TRP A 152 27.97 13.03 17.18
N LYS A 153 29.06 12.45 17.60
CA LYS A 153 29.07 11.37 18.60
C LYS A 153 28.58 11.83 19.97
N HIS A 154 28.61 13.15 20.20
CA HIS A 154 28.09 13.77 21.42
C HIS A 154 26.62 14.18 21.18
N ALA A 155 25.69 13.44 21.74
CA ALA A 155 24.31 13.83 21.72
C ALA A 155 24.04 15.04 22.66
N PHE A 156 22.93 15.70 22.45
CA PHE A 156 22.45 16.73 23.34
C PHE A 156 22.14 16.16 24.73
N ALA A 157 22.27 17.00 25.77
CA ALA A 157 21.84 16.62 27.10
C ALA A 157 20.34 16.33 27.13
N ASN A 158 19.96 15.30 27.87
CA ASN A 158 18.56 14.97 28.06
C ASN A 158 17.89 16.01 28.97
N PRO A 159 16.59 16.36 28.74
CA PRO A 159 15.85 17.22 29.66
C PRO A 159 15.72 16.53 31.04
N THR A 160 15.67 17.34 32.09
CA THR A 160 15.48 16.84 33.47
C THR A 160 14.01 16.62 33.82
N GLU A 161 13.10 17.20 33.05
CA GLU A 161 11.65 17.06 33.19
C GLU A 161 10.97 17.33 31.85
N ILE A 162 9.80 16.74 31.63
CA ILE A 162 8.89 17.06 30.52
C ILE A 162 7.48 17.25 31.08
N ALA A 163 6.72 18.19 30.52
CA ALA A 163 5.38 18.51 31.01
C ALA A 163 4.31 17.54 30.51
N GLU A 164 4.49 17.02 29.29
CA GLU A 164 3.55 16.11 28.62
C GLU A 164 4.28 15.27 27.56
N GLY A 165 3.68 14.14 27.18
CA GLY A 165 4.19 13.27 26.13
C GLY A 165 5.37 12.40 26.56
N GLU A 166 6.17 12.00 25.57
CA GLU A 166 7.37 11.18 25.75
C GLU A 166 8.57 11.84 25.08
N PHE A 167 9.75 11.74 25.71
CA PHE A 167 11.01 12.18 25.12
C PHE A 167 11.95 10.97 25.01
N VAL A 168 12.41 10.67 23.79
CA VAL A 168 13.40 9.59 23.57
C VAL A 168 14.76 10.07 24.09
N LEU A 169 15.32 9.33 25.02
CA LEU A 169 16.57 9.68 25.69
C LEU A 169 17.77 9.59 24.74
N ASN A 170 18.52 10.67 24.65
CA ASN A 170 19.77 10.74 23.90
C ASN A 170 20.85 9.88 24.54
N ALA A 171 21.69 9.26 23.71
CA ALA A 171 22.87 8.54 24.15
C ALA A 171 24.04 9.52 24.37
N PRO A 172 24.69 9.54 25.53
CA PRO A 172 25.94 10.27 25.70
C PRO A 172 27.09 9.58 24.94
N TYR A 173 28.25 10.23 24.89
CA TYR A 173 29.45 9.68 24.25
C TYR A 173 30.55 9.40 25.33
N LYS A 174 31.31 8.34 25.13
CA LYS A 174 32.51 8.03 25.86
C LYS A 174 33.54 7.38 24.95
N GLU A 175 34.72 8.00 24.85
CA GLU A 175 35.78 7.52 23.98
C GLU A 175 36.20 6.09 24.37
N GLY A 176 36.29 5.22 23.35
CA GLY A 176 36.66 3.81 23.54
C GLY A 176 35.53 2.91 24.05
N TYR A 177 34.31 3.45 24.19
CA TYR A 177 33.16 2.70 24.70
C TYR A 177 31.95 2.87 23.83
N THR A 178 31.06 1.88 23.81
CA THR A 178 29.73 1.94 23.24
C THR A 178 28.68 2.14 24.34
N PHE A 179 27.74 3.06 24.09
CA PHE A 179 26.64 3.27 25.01
C PHE A 179 25.64 2.11 24.95
N ALA A 180 25.42 1.43 26.07
CA ALA A 180 24.56 0.27 26.19
C ALA A 180 23.17 0.58 26.76
N GLY A 181 22.87 1.85 27.05
CA GLY A 181 21.55 2.33 27.48
C GLY A 181 21.56 3.01 28.85
N TRP A 182 20.44 3.63 29.20
CA TRP A 182 20.18 4.21 30.49
C TRP A 182 19.60 3.17 31.43
N CYS A 183 20.15 3.03 32.64
CA CYS A 183 19.67 2.12 33.70
C CYS A 183 19.08 2.94 34.83
N ALA A 184 17.98 2.48 35.42
CA ALA A 184 17.39 3.10 36.61
C ALA A 184 18.19 2.74 37.91
N ASN A 185 18.99 1.70 37.88
CA ASN A 185 19.75 1.20 39.06
C ASN A 185 21.21 1.58 38.93
N ALA A 186 21.83 1.99 40.05
CA ALA A 186 23.25 2.37 40.11
C ALA A 186 24.20 1.18 39.83
N ASP A 187 23.74 -0.06 40.00
CA ASP A 187 24.51 -1.27 39.66
C ASP A 187 24.45 -1.62 38.18
N LEU A 188 23.81 -0.78 37.37
CA LEU A 188 23.64 -0.91 35.90
C LEU A 188 22.90 -2.20 35.48
N THR A 189 22.03 -2.70 36.34
CA THR A 189 21.16 -3.86 36.07
C THR A 189 19.72 -3.47 35.80
N GLY A 190 18.91 -4.43 35.33
CA GLY A 190 17.49 -4.24 35.07
C GLY A 190 17.18 -3.74 33.63
N ALA A 191 15.92 -3.45 33.42
CA ALA A 191 15.43 -2.96 32.11
C ALA A 191 16.00 -1.56 31.78
N LYS A 192 16.35 -1.34 30.51
CA LYS A 192 16.85 -0.06 30.02
C LYS A 192 15.70 0.94 29.88
N VAL A 193 15.94 2.18 30.32
CA VAL A 193 15.00 3.28 30.18
C VAL A 193 15.30 3.95 28.82
N LYS A 194 14.33 3.97 27.92
CA LYS A 194 14.48 4.52 26.55
C LYS A 194 13.81 5.88 26.40
N VAL A 195 12.75 6.12 27.16
CA VAL A 195 11.95 7.34 27.09
C VAL A 195 11.83 7.99 28.48
N LEU A 196 11.77 9.32 28.49
CA LEU A 196 11.40 10.13 29.64
C LEU A 196 9.89 10.43 29.51
N THR A 197 9.15 10.23 30.58
CA THR A 197 7.74 10.63 30.70
C THR A 197 7.57 11.60 31.88
N PRO A 198 6.44 12.30 32.03
CA PRO A 198 6.22 13.18 33.19
C PRO A 198 6.33 12.48 34.56
N GLU A 199 6.13 11.15 34.59
CA GLU A 199 6.20 10.32 35.78
C GLU A 199 7.63 9.79 36.07
N THR A 200 8.55 9.93 35.12
CA THR A 200 9.92 9.46 35.27
C THR A 200 10.65 10.27 36.35
N THR A 201 11.16 9.62 37.34
CA THR A 201 11.84 10.25 38.49
C THR A 201 13.12 9.52 38.88
N GLY A 202 14.01 10.19 39.60
CA GLY A 202 15.22 9.57 40.13
C GLY A 202 16.44 9.78 39.23
N THR A 203 17.47 8.92 39.44
CA THR A 203 18.73 9.02 38.68
C THR A 203 18.79 7.94 37.60
N LEU A 204 19.11 8.33 36.40
CA LEU A 204 19.41 7.42 35.28
C LEU A 204 20.93 7.33 35.12
N TYR A 205 21.45 6.13 35.04
CA TYR A 205 22.87 5.82 34.96
C TYR A 205 23.22 5.33 33.54
N ALA A 206 24.21 5.97 32.91
CA ALA A 206 24.73 5.53 31.63
C ALA A 206 25.51 4.22 31.78
N LYS A 207 25.11 3.19 31.04
CA LYS A 207 25.82 1.91 30.95
C LYS A 207 26.74 1.92 29.75
N TRP A 208 27.99 1.55 29.96
CA TRP A 208 29.04 1.47 28.95
C TRP A 208 29.52 0.03 28.80
N ILE A 209 29.79 -0.36 27.59
CA ILE A 209 30.50 -1.59 27.23
C ILE A 209 31.72 -1.23 26.35
N ASP A 210 32.65 -2.15 26.18
CA ASP A 210 33.82 -1.95 25.31
C ASP A 210 33.35 -1.52 23.92
N TYR A 211 34.17 -0.74 23.23
CA TYR A 211 33.86 -0.23 21.91
C TYR A 211 33.43 -1.34 20.97
N VAL A 212 32.26 -1.18 20.35
CA VAL A 212 31.72 -2.07 19.35
C VAL A 212 31.91 -1.41 17.97
N PRO A 213 32.78 -1.95 17.09
CA PRO A 213 32.99 -1.41 15.77
C PRO A 213 31.71 -1.43 14.94
N THR A 214 31.60 -0.49 14.00
CA THR A 214 30.58 -0.50 12.95
C THR A 214 30.81 -1.67 12.00
N ILE A 215 29.75 -2.03 11.23
CA ILE A 215 29.86 -3.11 10.24
C ILE A 215 30.95 -2.81 9.19
N ALA A 216 31.09 -1.55 8.76
CA ALA A 216 32.15 -1.16 7.82
C ALA A 216 33.55 -1.37 8.41
N GLU A 217 33.75 -1.00 9.68
CA GLU A 217 35.03 -1.23 10.38
C GLU A 217 35.34 -2.72 10.53
N VAL A 218 34.34 -3.55 10.84
CA VAL A 218 34.49 -5.00 10.91
C VAL A 218 34.83 -5.60 9.55
N LYS A 219 34.18 -5.15 8.47
CA LYS A 219 34.52 -5.59 7.09
C LYS A 219 35.98 -5.30 6.74
N ALA A 220 36.55 -4.21 7.25
CA ALA A 220 37.96 -3.81 6.99
C ALA A 220 38.98 -4.57 7.82
N LEU A 221 38.59 -5.32 8.86
CA LEU A 221 39.50 -6.11 9.68
C LEU A 221 40.14 -7.24 8.84
N ALA A 222 41.36 -7.62 9.23
CA ALA A 222 41.99 -8.83 8.70
C ALA A 222 41.19 -10.08 9.06
N ASP A 223 41.26 -11.12 8.22
CA ASP A 223 40.68 -12.42 8.55
C ASP A 223 41.27 -13.00 9.83
N ASP A 224 40.52 -13.84 10.50
CA ASP A 224 40.83 -14.45 11.81
C ASP A 224 40.99 -13.45 12.96
N THR A 225 40.48 -12.21 12.79
CA THR A 225 40.42 -11.22 13.87
C THR A 225 39.21 -11.45 14.77
N GLU A 226 39.42 -11.64 16.09
CA GLU A 226 38.34 -11.59 17.07
C GLU A 226 37.78 -10.16 17.17
N THR A 227 36.44 -10.03 17.11
CA THR A 227 35.75 -8.73 17.13
C THR A 227 34.39 -8.83 17.77
N GLN A 228 33.85 -7.68 18.14
CA GLN A 228 32.42 -7.50 18.35
C GLN A 228 31.79 -6.82 17.11
N VAL A 229 30.51 -7.01 16.91
CA VAL A 229 29.74 -6.29 15.89
C VAL A 229 28.31 -6.10 16.37
N SER A 230 27.69 -4.98 15.98
CA SER A 230 26.31 -4.65 16.32
C SER A 230 25.52 -4.30 15.06
N GLY A 231 24.23 -4.66 15.06
CA GLY A 231 23.29 -4.27 14.01
C GLY A 231 21.88 -4.74 14.33
N VAL A 232 20.92 -4.22 13.60
CA VAL A 232 19.53 -4.70 13.65
C VAL A 232 19.41 -5.98 12.84
N VAL A 233 18.82 -7.01 13.43
CA VAL A 233 18.59 -8.30 12.78
C VAL A 233 17.52 -8.12 11.68
N THR A 234 17.91 -8.36 10.44
CA THR A 234 17.07 -8.22 9.26
C THR A 234 16.54 -9.55 8.73
N PHE A 235 17.28 -10.66 8.96
CA PHE A 235 16.83 -12.00 8.56
C PHE A 235 17.54 -13.09 9.38
N ILE A 236 16.83 -14.19 9.65
CA ILE A 236 17.35 -15.36 10.38
C ILE A 236 17.01 -16.64 9.60
N ASN A 237 18.02 -17.45 9.32
CA ASN A 237 17.86 -18.79 8.76
C ASN A 237 18.75 -19.78 9.53
N GLY A 238 18.17 -20.39 10.58
CA GLY A 238 18.91 -21.20 11.52
C GLY A 238 20.05 -20.41 12.18
N LYS A 239 21.28 -20.85 12.03
CA LYS A 239 22.47 -20.18 12.57
C LYS A 239 22.96 -18.99 11.72
N ASN A 240 22.46 -18.82 10.50
CA ASN A 240 22.79 -17.67 9.66
C ASN A 240 21.88 -16.51 10.03
N VAL A 241 22.47 -15.42 10.47
CA VAL A 241 21.77 -14.20 10.86
C VAL A 241 22.33 -13.03 10.08
N TYR A 242 21.48 -12.27 9.43
CA TYR A 242 21.86 -11.02 8.79
C TYR A 242 21.52 -9.86 9.68
N ILE A 243 22.49 -8.97 9.86
CA ILE A 243 22.34 -7.72 10.61
C ILE A 243 22.72 -6.54 9.75
N GLN A 244 22.12 -5.39 10.05
CA GLN A 244 22.39 -4.13 9.33
C GLN A 244 22.53 -2.99 10.34
N ASP A 245 23.50 -2.09 10.06
CA ASP A 245 23.65 -0.79 10.70
C ASP A 245 23.66 0.33 9.64
N ALA A 246 23.93 1.57 10.04
CA ALA A 246 24.00 2.71 9.13
C ALA A 246 25.18 2.62 8.12
N THR A 247 26.14 1.74 8.34
CA THR A 247 27.37 1.60 7.52
C THR A 247 27.34 0.40 6.58
N GLY A 248 26.39 -0.53 6.77
CA GLY A 248 26.25 -1.69 5.89
C GLY A 248 25.53 -2.87 6.53
N GLY A 249 25.62 -4.02 5.87
CA GLY A 249 25.11 -5.30 6.36
C GLY A 249 26.21 -6.33 6.59
N MET A 250 25.95 -7.34 7.41
CA MET A 250 26.88 -8.39 7.80
C MET A 250 26.15 -9.73 7.97
N LEU A 251 26.80 -10.81 7.55
CA LEU A 251 26.40 -12.18 7.91
C LEU A 251 27.08 -12.60 9.20
N LEU A 252 26.30 -13.10 10.14
CA LEU A 252 26.74 -13.75 11.34
C LEU A 252 26.48 -15.25 11.25
N TYR A 253 27.48 -16.07 11.57
CA TYR A 253 27.30 -17.50 11.77
C TYR A 253 27.36 -17.79 13.25
N MET A 254 26.18 -18.02 13.88
CA MET A 254 26.05 -18.21 15.31
C MET A 254 26.63 -19.55 15.78
N ALA A 255 27.24 -19.56 16.97
CA ALA A 255 27.72 -20.80 17.61
C ALA A 255 26.56 -21.76 17.93
N ALA A 256 25.40 -21.23 18.34
CA ALA A 256 24.14 -21.91 18.59
C ALA A 256 23.01 -21.20 17.80
N GLU A 257 21.83 -21.79 17.72
CA GLU A 257 20.65 -21.08 17.20
C GLU A 257 20.35 -19.85 18.06
N PRO A 258 20.08 -18.67 17.43
CA PRO A 258 19.84 -17.43 18.15
C PRO A 258 18.56 -17.49 19.00
N THR A 259 18.57 -16.78 20.13
CA THR A 259 17.38 -16.59 20.97
C THR A 259 16.64 -15.30 20.65
N PHE A 260 17.30 -14.38 19.96
CA PHE A 260 16.74 -13.10 19.50
C PHE A 260 15.97 -13.26 18.19
N LYS A 261 15.24 -12.21 17.83
CA LYS A 261 14.32 -12.18 16.68
C LYS A 261 14.70 -11.09 15.69
N VAL A 262 14.13 -11.18 14.50
CA VAL A 262 14.11 -10.08 13.52
C VAL A 262 13.53 -8.80 14.18
N SER A 263 14.02 -7.63 13.78
CA SER A 263 13.72 -6.32 14.39
C SER A 263 14.25 -6.15 15.82
N GLN A 264 15.25 -6.93 16.23
CA GLN A 264 16.02 -6.65 17.43
C GLN A 264 17.45 -6.22 17.07
N LYS A 265 18.00 -5.28 17.80
CA LYS A 265 19.41 -4.92 17.69
C LYS A 265 20.22 -5.82 18.60
N VAL A 266 21.26 -6.41 18.04
CA VAL A 266 22.13 -7.35 18.74
C VAL A 266 23.56 -6.83 18.79
N ILE A 267 24.28 -7.19 19.84
CA ILE A 267 25.73 -7.13 19.90
C ILE A 267 26.22 -8.57 20.06
N VAL A 268 27.09 -9.01 19.17
CA VAL A 268 27.68 -10.34 19.20
C VAL A 268 29.20 -10.26 19.18
N LYS A 269 29.84 -11.27 19.76
CA LYS A 269 31.29 -11.47 19.68
C LYS A 269 31.60 -12.71 18.85
N GLY A 270 32.56 -12.61 17.93
CA GLY A 270 32.96 -13.73 17.09
C GLY A 270 34.27 -13.42 16.33
N THR A 271 34.59 -14.21 15.33
CA THR A 271 35.80 -14.07 14.51
C THR A 271 35.42 -13.66 13.10
N LYS A 272 35.98 -12.55 12.60
CA LYS A 272 35.82 -12.12 11.20
C LYS A 272 36.56 -13.09 10.29
N VAL A 273 35.85 -13.58 9.24
CA VAL A 273 36.40 -14.47 8.22
C VAL A 273 35.87 -14.10 6.83
N LEU A 274 36.45 -14.65 5.78
CA LEU A 274 35.86 -14.68 4.44
C LEU A 274 35.29 -16.08 4.18
N TYR A 275 34.01 -16.13 3.78
CA TYR A 275 33.34 -17.36 3.40
C TYR A 275 32.66 -17.21 2.04
N GLY A 276 33.00 -18.05 1.07
CA GLY A 276 32.45 -17.94 -0.28
C GLY A 276 32.73 -16.60 -0.98
N GLY A 277 33.79 -15.90 -0.56
CA GLY A 277 34.16 -14.58 -1.08
C GLY A 277 33.48 -13.41 -0.35
N ALA A 278 32.63 -13.64 0.63
CA ALA A 278 31.97 -12.60 1.40
C ALA A 278 32.45 -12.51 2.86
N PRO A 279 32.46 -11.31 3.49
CA PRO A 279 32.82 -11.14 4.89
C PRO A 279 31.73 -11.73 5.80
N GLU A 280 32.15 -12.49 6.81
CA GLU A 280 31.29 -13.13 7.80
C GLU A 280 31.93 -12.99 9.19
N VAL A 281 31.12 -12.89 10.23
CA VAL A 281 31.58 -13.09 11.62
C VAL A 281 31.11 -14.46 12.07
N LYS A 282 32.07 -15.34 12.33
CA LYS A 282 31.83 -16.76 12.64
C LYS A 282 31.96 -17.06 14.13
N GLY A 283 31.21 -18.09 14.56
CA GLY A 283 31.23 -18.56 15.95
C GLY A 283 30.63 -17.55 16.91
N CYS A 284 29.66 -16.76 16.45
CA CYS A 284 29.09 -15.66 17.19
C CYS A 284 28.38 -16.11 18.45
N VAL A 285 28.65 -15.38 19.53
CA VAL A 285 27.98 -15.49 20.83
C VAL A 285 27.32 -14.15 21.16
N GLU A 286 26.09 -14.20 21.63
CA GLU A 286 25.30 -13.03 22.05
C GLU A 286 25.96 -12.33 23.24
N VAL A 287 26.06 -10.99 23.19
CA VAL A 287 26.55 -10.13 24.27
C VAL A 287 25.41 -9.28 24.84
N ASP A 288 24.59 -8.69 23.95
CA ASP A 288 23.44 -7.85 24.34
C ASP A 288 22.36 -7.89 23.25
N VAL A 289 21.09 -7.72 23.67
CA VAL A 289 19.91 -7.67 22.77
C VAL A 289 18.97 -6.58 23.24
N GLU A 290 18.47 -5.81 22.30
CA GLU A 290 17.42 -4.81 22.56
C GLU A 290 16.41 -4.75 21.39
N ASP A 291 15.18 -4.33 21.67
CA ASP A 291 14.20 -4.09 20.62
C ASP A 291 14.61 -2.89 19.75
N ALA A 292 14.40 -3.01 18.45
CA ALA A 292 14.76 -1.99 17.47
C ALA A 292 13.70 -1.94 16.36
N VAL A 293 13.81 -0.93 15.51
CA VAL A 293 12.99 -0.80 14.29
C VAL A 293 13.75 -1.42 13.12
N MET A 294 13.04 -2.20 12.29
CA MET A 294 13.59 -2.76 11.06
C MET A 294 14.12 -1.63 10.17
N PRO A 295 15.34 -1.73 9.63
CA PRO A 295 15.84 -0.79 8.63
C PRO A 295 14.96 -0.79 7.39
N ALA A 296 14.71 0.38 6.81
CA ALA A 296 14.06 0.45 5.52
C ALA A 296 14.93 -0.23 4.44
N PRO A 297 14.34 -1.01 3.53
CA PRO A 297 15.10 -1.63 2.44
C PRO A 297 15.67 -0.57 1.50
N LEU A 298 16.89 -0.78 1.01
CA LEU A 298 17.48 0.02 -0.05
C LEU A 298 16.76 -0.26 -1.37
N ALA A 299 16.25 0.78 -2.01
CA ALA A 299 15.52 0.66 -3.27
C ALA A 299 16.48 0.61 -4.47
N PHE A 300 16.19 -0.30 -5.40
CA PHE A 300 16.91 -0.45 -6.67
C PHE A 300 15.90 -0.51 -7.81
N GLU A 301 16.27 -0.01 -8.99
CA GLU A 301 15.43 -0.09 -10.19
C GLU A 301 15.57 -1.42 -10.95
N GLY A 302 16.65 -2.19 -10.67
CA GLY A 302 16.96 -3.47 -11.31
C GLY A 302 18.16 -4.16 -10.64
N LEU A 303 18.68 -5.21 -11.26
CA LEU A 303 19.74 -6.08 -10.70
C LEU A 303 21.16 -5.58 -10.98
N ASP A 304 21.37 -4.67 -11.92
CA ASP A 304 22.69 -4.32 -12.44
C ASP A 304 23.67 -3.89 -11.33
N ALA A 305 23.25 -2.96 -10.47
CA ALA A 305 24.08 -2.46 -9.37
C ALA A 305 24.40 -3.52 -8.30
N LEU A 306 23.54 -4.53 -8.15
CA LEU A 306 23.70 -5.62 -7.18
C LEU A 306 24.59 -6.75 -7.73
N VAL A 307 24.35 -7.17 -8.96
CA VAL A 307 25.10 -8.26 -9.62
C VAL A 307 26.53 -7.85 -9.91
N ASN A 308 26.77 -6.57 -10.23
CA ASN A 308 28.08 -6.00 -10.52
C ASN A 308 28.78 -5.38 -9.30
N ASP A 309 28.24 -5.57 -8.09
CA ASP A 309 28.86 -5.09 -6.83
C ASP A 309 30.10 -5.92 -6.45
N THR A 310 31.20 -5.65 -7.10
CA THR A 310 32.48 -6.35 -6.84
C THR A 310 33.12 -5.99 -5.50
N GLU A 311 32.73 -4.87 -4.92
CA GLU A 311 33.25 -4.39 -3.62
C GLU A 311 32.38 -4.88 -2.44
N LEU A 312 31.27 -5.60 -2.73
CA LEU A 312 30.31 -6.10 -1.76
C LEU A 312 29.73 -4.97 -0.87
N LYS A 313 29.54 -3.80 -1.46
CA LYS A 313 28.98 -2.61 -0.81
C LYS A 313 27.59 -2.89 -0.21
N TYR A 314 26.75 -3.59 -0.97
CA TYR A 314 25.37 -3.89 -0.60
C TYR A 314 25.21 -5.22 0.15
N PHE A 315 26.28 -6.00 0.26
CA PHE A 315 26.26 -7.30 0.92
C PHE A 315 25.71 -7.21 2.36
N GLY A 316 24.79 -8.11 2.67
CA GLY A 316 24.15 -8.25 3.99
C GLY A 316 23.04 -7.23 4.25
N GLN A 317 22.75 -6.31 3.34
CA GLN A 317 21.72 -5.29 3.51
C GLN A 317 20.36 -5.75 2.96
N LEU A 318 19.30 -5.26 3.57
CA LEU A 318 17.93 -5.43 3.09
C LEU A 318 17.72 -4.54 1.87
N VAL A 319 17.29 -5.12 0.76
CA VAL A 319 17.09 -4.43 -0.52
C VAL A 319 15.68 -4.68 -1.05
N LYS A 320 15.15 -3.74 -1.82
CA LYS A 320 13.88 -3.87 -2.55
C LYS A 320 14.11 -3.60 -4.03
N VAL A 321 13.76 -4.59 -4.88
CA VAL A 321 13.96 -4.55 -6.34
C VAL A 321 12.61 -4.86 -7.02
N PRO A 322 11.98 -3.88 -7.69
CA PRO A 322 10.72 -4.09 -8.41
C PRO A 322 10.93 -4.70 -9.80
N GLY A 323 9.84 -5.19 -10.39
CA GLY A 323 9.75 -5.55 -11.80
C GLY A 323 10.57 -6.77 -12.23
N LEU A 324 11.05 -7.59 -11.31
CA LEU A 324 11.76 -8.80 -11.62
C LEU A 324 10.82 -9.89 -12.14
N THR A 325 11.30 -10.70 -13.06
CA THR A 325 10.55 -11.85 -13.60
C THR A 325 11.14 -13.15 -13.06
N ILE A 326 10.30 -14.05 -12.58
CA ILE A 326 10.72 -15.41 -12.22
C ILE A 326 10.95 -16.19 -13.51
N THR A 327 12.16 -16.67 -13.74
CA THR A 327 12.56 -17.34 -14.98
C THR A 327 12.70 -18.85 -14.85
N GLU A 328 13.04 -19.35 -13.67
CA GLU A 328 13.20 -20.77 -13.39
C GLU A 328 13.10 -21.07 -11.89
N TYR A 329 12.93 -22.35 -11.57
CA TYR A 329 13.03 -22.90 -10.22
C TYR A 329 14.09 -24.01 -10.18
N ASP A 330 14.85 -24.05 -9.08
CA ASP A 330 15.70 -25.20 -8.81
C ASP A 330 14.91 -26.39 -8.23
N SER A 331 15.58 -27.52 -7.98
CA SER A 331 14.95 -28.72 -7.40
C SER A 331 14.40 -28.54 -5.98
N TYR A 332 14.66 -27.43 -5.34
CA TYR A 332 14.17 -27.06 -4.00
C TYR A 332 13.14 -25.93 -4.05
N ASN A 333 12.63 -25.60 -5.24
CA ASN A 333 11.71 -24.49 -5.47
C ASN A 333 12.28 -23.11 -5.09
N ASN A 334 13.59 -22.94 -5.14
CA ASN A 334 14.18 -21.60 -5.07
C ASN A 334 14.09 -20.95 -6.46
N PRO A 335 13.59 -19.72 -6.58
CA PRO A 335 13.42 -19.03 -7.85
C PRO A 335 14.74 -18.44 -8.37
N THR A 336 14.83 -18.25 -9.68
CA THR A 336 15.75 -17.33 -10.33
C THR A 336 14.95 -16.14 -10.82
N PHE A 337 15.39 -14.94 -10.46
CA PHE A 337 14.82 -13.67 -10.85
C PHE A 337 15.63 -13.01 -11.96
N SER A 338 14.99 -12.31 -12.89
CA SER A 338 15.65 -11.56 -13.96
C SER A 338 14.98 -10.21 -14.19
N ASP A 339 15.77 -9.18 -14.48
CA ASP A 339 15.33 -7.88 -15.00
C ASP A 339 15.36 -7.81 -16.55
N GLY A 340 15.67 -8.93 -17.19
CA GLY A 340 15.83 -9.05 -18.64
C GLY A 340 17.31 -8.92 -19.10
N ALA A 341 18.15 -8.19 -18.38
CA ALA A 341 19.58 -8.03 -18.65
C ALA A 341 20.42 -8.91 -17.73
N ASN A 342 20.08 -8.99 -16.46
CA ASN A 342 20.76 -9.71 -15.41
C ASN A 342 19.86 -10.74 -14.76
N SER A 343 20.47 -11.68 -14.01
CA SER A 343 19.76 -12.70 -13.26
C SER A 343 20.36 -12.87 -11.87
N ALA A 344 19.52 -13.19 -10.89
CA ALA A 344 19.90 -13.47 -9.51
C ALA A 344 19.12 -14.65 -8.96
N LYS A 345 19.79 -15.56 -8.24
CA LYS A 345 19.13 -16.68 -7.56
C LYS A 345 18.57 -16.25 -6.21
N GLY A 346 17.39 -16.74 -5.88
CA GLY A 346 16.91 -16.78 -4.50
C GLY A 346 17.54 -18.01 -3.80
N TYR A 347 18.15 -17.82 -2.64
CA TYR A 347 18.68 -18.90 -1.82
C TYR A 347 17.86 -19.03 -0.55
N LYS A 348 17.35 -20.23 -0.28
CA LYS A 348 16.40 -20.50 0.82
C LYS A 348 15.09 -19.70 0.72
N MET A 349 14.76 -19.21 -0.47
CA MET A 349 13.52 -18.52 -0.78
C MET A 349 12.55 -19.50 -1.45
N VAL A 350 12.08 -20.49 -0.70
CA VAL A 350 11.21 -21.54 -1.25
C VAL A 350 9.85 -20.95 -1.58
N LEU A 351 9.52 -20.82 -2.87
CA LEU A 351 8.22 -20.38 -3.35
C LEU A 351 7.41 -21.56 -3.86
N ASP A 352 6.09 -21.44 -3.78
CA ASP A 352 5.18 -22.36 -4.46
C ASP A 352 5.11 -22.01 -5.96
N PRO A 353 5.57 -22.89 -6.88
CA PRO A 353 5.51 -22.61 -8.32
C PRO A 353 4.09 -22.49 -8.87
N VAL A 354 3.07 -22.91 -8.12
CA VAL A 354 1.66 -22.74 -8.50
C VAL A 354 1.20 -21.31 -8.18
N ALA A 355 1.55 -20.79 -7.01
CA ALA A 355 1.25 -19.43 -6.61
C ALA A 355 2.11 -18.40 -7.36
N TYR A 356 3.36 -18.76 -7.69
CA TYR A 356 4.34 -17.91 -8.40
C TYR A 356 4.87 -18.63 -9.65
N PRO A 357 4.04 -18.85 -10.70
CA PRO A 357 4.51 -19.53 -11.91
C PRO A 357 5.66 -18.82 -12.62
N ILE A 358 6.44 -19.56 -13.40
CA ILE A 358 7.47 -18.96 -14.29
C ILE A 358 6.79 -17.91 -15.18
N GLY A 359 7.43 -16.75 -15.31
CA GLY A 359 6.89 -15.56 -15.99
C GLY A 359 6.21 -14.56 -15.06
N SER A 360 6.00 -14.88 -13.78
CA SER A 360 5.47 -13.93 -12.79
C SER A 360 6.39 -12.73 -12.64
N LYS A 361 5.83 -11.54 -12.68
CA LYS A 361 6.51 -10.31 -12.29
C LYS A 361 6.36 -10.09 -10.79
N VAL A 362 7.48 -9.80 -10.12
CA VAL A 362 7.53 -9.66 -8.67
C VAL A 362 8.35 -8.45 -8.24
N ILE A 363 8.04 -7.96 -7.05
CA ILE A 363 8.89 -7.07 -6.28
C ILE A 363 9.57 -7.96 -5.24
N VAL A 364 10.90 -7.92 -5.19
CA VAL A 364 11.70 -8.73 -4.26
C VAL A 364 12.23 -7.83 -3.15
N THR A 365 11.81 -8.07 -1.92
CA THR A 365 12.40 -7.50 -0.69
C THR A 365 13.17 -8.62 0.01
N ALA A 366 14.50 -8.53 0.01
CA ALA A 366 15.37 -9.62 0.49
C ALA A 366 16.73 -9.08 0.92
N ILE A 367 17.54 -9.93 1.50
CA ILE A 367 18.95 -9.63 1.79
C ILE A 367 19.76 -9.77 0.51
N ALA A 368 20.55 -8.75 0.19
CA ALA A 368 21.60 -8.82 -0.82
C ALA A 368 22.75 -9.69 -0.30
N ALA A 369 22.81 -10.94 -0.72
CA ALA A 369 23.78 -11.91 -0.27
C ALA A 369 24.79 -12.25 -1.36
N TYR A 370 25.88 -12.92 -0.98
CA TYR A 370 26.93 -13.32 -1.91
C TYR A 370 27.49 -14.69 -1.52
N TYR A 371 27.54 -15.59 -2.48
CA TYR A 371 28.26 -16.85 -2.39
C TYR A 371 28.77 -17.26 -3.78
N ASN A 372 30.02 -16.98 -4.08
CA ASN A 372 30.60 -17.12 -5.43
C ASN A 372 29.79 -16.37 -6.52
N GLY A 373 29.10 -15.33 -6.18
CA GLY A 373 28.21 -14.50 -7.00
C GLY A 373 27.04 -13.95 -6.18
N PHE A 374 26.39 -12.92 -6.70
CA PHE A 374 25.24 -12.30 -6.06
C PHE A 374 24.05 -13.27 -5.99
N GLN A 375 23.33 -13.24 -4.88
CA GLN A 375 22.08 -13.96 -4.67
C GLN A 375 21.19 -13.20 -3.68
N PHE A 376 19.88 -13.41 -3.75
CA PHE A 376 18.96 -13.00 -2.71
C PHE A 376 18.85 -14.07 -1.63
N VAL A 377 18.72 -13.63 -0.38
CA VAL A 377 18.36 -14.50 0.76
C VAL A 377 17.16 -13.88 1.46
N GLY A 378 16.12 -14.66 1.69
CA GLY A 378 14.87 -14.18 2.29
C GLY A 378 13.85 -15.30 2.40
N ASP A 379 12.59 -14.91 2.59
CA ASP A 379 11.45 -15.82 2.60
C ASP A 379 10.34 -15.32 1.65
N VAL A 380 9.24 -16.07 1.60
CA VAL A 380 8.09 -15.77 0.73
C VAL A 380 7.43 -14.42 1.08
N ALA A 381 7.48 -14.00 2.35
CA ALA A 381 6.89 -12.72 2.78
C ALA A 381 7.57 -11.50 2.13
N GLY A 382 8.79 -11.66 1.65
CA GLY A 382 9.50 -10.62 0.90
C GLY A 382 9.19 -10.59 -0.60
N ILE A 383 8.30 -11.45 -1.11
CA ILE A 383 7.95 -11.52 -2.53
C ILE A 383 6.54 -11.01 -2.75
N GLU A 384 6.45 -9.84 -3.34
CA GLU A 384 5.19 -9.23 -3.74
C GLU A 384 5.00 -9.41 -5.26
N LEU A 385 3.79 -9.70 -5.70
CA LEU A 385 3.49 -9.75 -7.12
C LEU A 385 3.48 -8.32 -7.69
N ALA A 386 4.36 -8.04 -8.66
CA ALA A 386 4.40 -6.76 -9.33
C ALA A 386 3.46 -6.78 -10.55
N ILE A 387 2.21 -6.42 -10.33
CA ILE A 387 1.28 -6.14 -11.41
C ILE A 387 1.20 -4.62 -11.48
N ALA A 388 1.89 -4.04 -12.45
CA ALA A 388 1.83 -2.61 -12.68
C ALA A 388 0.73 -2.29 -13.68
N GLY A 389 -0.23 -1.50 -13.26
CA GLY A 389 -1.20 -0.88 -14.16
C GLY A 389 -0.51 0.11 -15.10
N VAL A 390 -0.89 0.09 -16.38
CA VAL A 390 -0.46 1.09 -17.36
C VAL A 390 -1.57 2.07 -17.62
N LYS A 391 -1.24 3.31 -17.94
CA LYS A 391 -2.24 4.29 -18.42
C LYS A 391 -2.58 4.02 -19.87
N GLU A 392 -3.85 4.15 -20.21
CA GLU A 392 -4.25 4.16 -21.62
C GLU A 392 -3.61 5.36 -22.35
N ASN A 393 -3.16 5.12 -23.58
CA ASN A 393 -2.74 6.20 -24.46
C ASN A 393 -3.96 6.80 -25.17
N TYR A 394 -5.00 7.16 -24.40
CA TYR A 394 -6.24 7.73 -24.89
C TYR A 394 -6.79 8.76 -23.90
N THR A 395 -7.27 9.89 -24.43
CA THR A 395 -7.91 10.94 -23.64
C THR A 395 -9.40 10.96 -23.96
N TYR A 396 -10.22 10.64 -22.98
CA TYR A 396 -11.68 10.66 -23.15
C TYR A 396 -12.16 12.10 -23.29
N PRO A 397 -12.97 12.41 -24.34
CA PRO A 397 -13.50 13.76 -24.53
C PRO A 397 -14.50 14.10 -23.42
N THR A 398 -14.48 15.33 -22.95
CA THR A 398 -15.46 15.84 -21.99
C THR A 398 -16.87 15.79 -22.59
N ARG A 399 -17.88 15.40 -21.81
CA ARG A 399 -19.29 15.33 -22.20
C ARG A 399 -20.14 16.26 -21.33
N GLY A 400 -20.40 17.47 -21.79
CA GLY A 400 -21.07 18.48 -20.96
C GLY A 400 -20.27 18.79 -19.69
N ASN A 401 -20.85 18.52 -18.52
CA ASN A 401 -20.22 18.71 -17.21
C ASN A 401 -19.51 17.45 -16.71
N TYR A 402 -19.29 16.45 -17.58
CA TYR A 402 -18.74 15.16 -17.16
C TYR A 402 -17.35 14.97 -17.76
N SER A 403 -16.42 14.43 -16.98
CA SER A 403 -15.12 13.97 -17.44
C SER A 403 -14.83 12.55 -16.98
N LEU A 404 -14.12 11.81 -17.82
CA LEU A 404 -13.64 10.45 -17.55
C LEU A 404 -12.13 10.42 -17.77
N LYS A 405 -11.38 9.89 -16.78
CA LYS A 405 -9.93 9.78 -16.82
C LYS A 405 -9.51 8.36 -16.44
N ASN A 406 -8.68 7.74 -17.26
CA ASN A 406 -8.09 6.47 -16.91
C ASN A 406 -7.05 6.64 -15.80
N ASN A 407 -7.16 5.83 -14.73
CA ASN A 407 -6.16 5.76 -13.69
C ASN A 407 -5.08 4.74 -14.05
N TRP A 408 -5.51 3.53 -14.43
CA TRP A 408 -4.65 2.45 -14.91
C TRP A 408 -5.49 1.31 -15.52
N VAL A 409 -4.83 0.49 -16.33
CA VAL A 409 -5.39 -0.74 -16.96
C VAL A 409 -4.40 -1.89 -16.78
N ILE A 410 -4.91 -3.04 -16.40
CA ILE A 410 -4.21 -4.32 -16.37
C ILE A 410 -5.05 -5.30 -17.18
N SER A 411 -4.57 -5.70 -18.37
CA SER A 411 -5.39 -6.51 -19.27
C SER A 411 -4.56 -7.37 -20.23
N THR A 412 -5.22 -8.33 -20.86
CA THR A 412 -4.62 -9.14 -21.94
C THR A 412 -4.31 -8.31 -23.17
N ILE A 413 -4.98 -7.17 -23.36
CA ILE A 413 -4.74 -6.24 -24.49
C ILE A 413 -3.44 -5.46 -24.27
N GLU A 414 -3.19 -5.03 -23.03
CA GLU A 414 -1.97 -4.27 -22.69
C GLU A 414 -0.76 -5.19 -22.37
N ASP A 415 -0.95 -6.51 -22.47
CA ASP A 415 0.07 -7.55 -22.23
C ASP A 415 0.73 -7.45 -20.83
N ASN A 416 -0.01 -6.90 -19.87
CA ASN A 416 0.43 -6.77 -18.48
C ASN A 416 -0.41 -7.60 -17.48
N PHE A 417 -1.35 -8.40 -17.97
CA PHE A 417 -2.17 -9.29 -17.15
C PHE A 417 -1.44 -10.61 -16.90
N ALA A 418 -0.62 -10.64 -15.86
CA ALA A 418 0.23 -11.78 -15.51
C ALA A 418 -0.57 -13.06 -15.21
N ALA A 419 0.06 -14.21 -15.35
CA ALA A 419 -0.59 -15.52 -15.17
C ALA A 419 -1.22 -15.73 -13.79
N ASN A 420 -0.71 -15.05 -12.76
CA ASN A 420 -1.16 -15.09 -11.37
C ASN A 420 -1.87 -13.80 -10.93
N ALA A 421 -2.22 -12.92 -11.86
CA ALA A 421 -3.03 -11.74 -11.54
C ALA A 421 -4.40 -12.18 -11.00
N PRO A 422 -5.00 -11.41 -10.06
CA PRO A 422 -6.39 -11.63 -9.66
C PRO A 422 -7.27 -11.77 -10.88
N GLY A 423 -8.14 -12.78 -10.89
CA GLY A 423 -9.05 -12.98 -12.00
C GLY A 423 -8.45 -13.54 -13.31
N LYS A 424 -7.16 -13.94 -13.34
CA LYS A 424 -6.54 -14.66 -14.48
C LYS A 424 -6.97 -16.13 -14.58
N THR A 425 -8.19 -16.42 -14.19
CA THR A 425 -8.81 -17.73 -14.25
C THR A 425 -10.32 -17.54 -14.38
N ASP A 426 -10.99 -18.49 -15.00
CA ASP A 426 -12.46 -18.52 -15.11
C ASP A 426 -13.17 -18.89 -13.78
N LYS A 427 -12.41 -19.12 -12.72
CA LYS A 427 -12.94 -19.46 -11.38
C LYS A 427 -13.22 -18.22 -10.53
N VAL A 428 -12.45 -17.15 -10.70
CA VAL A 428 -12.67 -15.87 -10.00
C VAL A 428 -13.71 -15.09 -10.79
N ARG A 429 -14.94 -15.04 -10.32
CA ARG A 429 -16.07 -14.41 -11.03
C ARG A 429 -16.60 -13.18 -10.33
N GLY A 430 -16.40 -13.05 -9.01
CA GLY A 430 -16.79 -11.92 -8.21
C GLY A 430 -15.66 -10.92 -8.02
N MET A 431 -15.98 -9.67 -8.16
CA MET A 431 -15.18 -8.51 -7.76
C MET A 431 -16.10 -7.47 -7.15
N VAL A 432 -15.64 -6.80 -6.12
CA VAL A 432 -16.29 -5.63 -5.55
C VAL A 432 -15.24 -4.65 -5.08
N ALA A 433 -15.49 -3.35 -5.21
CA ALA A 433 -14.63 -2.32 -4.67
C ALA A 433 -15.27 -1.66 -3.44
N LYS A 434 -14.42 -1.28 -2.49
CA LYS A 434 -14.83 -0.53 -1.32
C LYS A 434 -13.64 0.24 -0.74
N ASP A 435 -13.85 1.51 -0.39
CA ASP A 435 -12.84 2.37 0.25
C ASP A 435 -11.50 2.40 -0.52
N GLY A 436 -11.56 2.46 -1.85
CA GLY A 436 -10.38 2.53 -2.71
C GLY A 436 -9.66 1.20 -2.94
N ILE A 437 -10.22 0.07 -2.54
CA ILE A 437 -9.64 -1.26 -2.71
C ILE A 437 -10.58 -2.14 -3.53
N MET A 438 -10.04 -2.86 -4.51
CA MET A 438 -10.75 -3.93 -5.23
C MET A 438 -10.52 -5.26 -4.50
N TYR A 439 -11.58 -5.99 -4.24
CA TYR A 439 -11.58 -7.29 -3.59
C TYR A 439 -12.03 -8.38 -4.57
N PHE A 440 -11.24 -9.43 -4.68
CA PHE A 440 -11.54 -10.61 -5.47
C PHE A 440 -11.55 -11.83 -4.56
N ILE A 441 -12.48 -12.74 -4.75
CA ILE A 441 -12.47 -14.02 -4.04
C ILE A 441 -11.87 -15.12 -4.92
N ASN A 442 -10.88 -15.81 -4.41
CA ASN A 442 -10.16 -16.87 -5.11
C ASN A 442 -10.27 -18.20 -4.34
N SER A 443 -10.58 -19.26 -5.04
CA SER A 443 -10.51 -20.63 -4.53
C SER A 443 -9.13 -21.20 -4.79
N ILE A 444 -8.41 -21.60 -3.74
CA ILE A 444 -7.02 -22.07 -3.86
C ILE A 444 -6.98 -23.51 -4.37
N ASN A 445 -7.75 -24.41 -3.77
CA ASN A 445 -7.68 -25.85 -4.03
C ASN A 445 -8.95 -26.47 -4.62
N ASP A 446 -9.95 -25.64 -4.97
CA ASP A 446 -11.16 -26.13 -5.62
C ASP A 446 -11.01 -26.11 -7.15
N ASN A 447 -11.09 -27.29 -7.73
CA ASN A 447 -10.99 -27.49 -9.17
C ASN A 447 -12.09 -28.47 -9.61
N VAL A 448 -12.58 -28.32 -10.83
CA VAL A 448 -13.57 -29.22 -11.44
C VAL A 448 -13.05 -30.67 -11.51
N ASN A 449 -11.74 -30.84 -11.66
CA ASN A 449 -11.10 -32.15 -11.86
C ASN A 449 -10.31 -32.67 -10.66
N ASN A 450 -10.03 -31.84 -9.67
CA ASN A 450 -9.23 -32.20 -8.49
C ASN A 450 -9.59 -31.28 -7.32
N THR A 451 -10.33 -31.80 -6.35
CA THR A 451 -10.74 -31.07 -5.15
C THR A 451 -10.10 -31.69 -3.95
N GLU A 452 -9.32 -30.96 -3.22
CA GLU A 452 -8.75 -31.32 -1.93
C GLU A 452 -9.58 -30.67 -0.82
N LEU A 453 -9.85 -31.41 0.26
CA LEU A 453 -10.55 -30.90 1.43
C LEU A 453 -9.59 -30.73 2.60
N PRO A 454 -9.78 -29.71 3.47
CA PRO A 454 -10.85 -28.71 3.41
C PRO A 454 -10.69 -27.73 2.23
N LEU A 455 -11.81 -27.11 1.81
CA LEU A 455 -11.80 -26.09 0.77
C LEU A 455 -11.18 -24.81 1.30
N VAL A 456 -10.21 -24.27 0.58
CA VAL A 456 -9.44 -23.08 0.99
C VAL A 456 -9.76 -21.90 0.06
N GLY A 457 -10.09 -20.77 0.64
CA GLY A 457 -10.35 -19.51 -0.06
C GLY A 457 -9.44 -18.38 0.39
N GLN A 458 -9.23 -17.42 -0.51
CA GLN A 458 -8.41 -16.25 -0.26
C GLN A 458 -9.08 -15.01 -0.88
N ILE A 459 -9.21 -13.94 -0.10
CA ILE A 459 -9.62 -12.63 -0.62
C ILE A 459 -8.36 -11.91 -1.07
N VAL A 460 -8.22 -11.75 -2.39
CA VAL A 460 -7.12 -11.00 -3.00
C VAL A 460 -7.53 -9.54 -3.13
N ARG A 461 -6.63 -8.64 -2.79
CA ARG A 461 -6.88 -7.20 -2.75
C ARG A 461 -5.96 -6.47 -3.71
N VAL A 462 -6.51 -5.47 -4.40
CA VAL A 462 -5.76 -4.59 -5.31
C VAL A 462 -6.03 -3.14 -4.91
N ASP A 463 -4.99 -2.36 -4.74
CA ASP A 463 -5.09 -0.92 -4.52
C ASP A 463 -5.74 -0.26 -5.73
N GLY A 464 -6.90 0.33 -5.54
CA GLY A 464 -7.69 0.92 -6.63
C GLY A 464 -7.06 2.16 -7.24
N LYS A 465 -6.13 2.81 -6.56
CA LYS A 465 -5.43 4.01 -7.03
C LYS A 465 -4.20 3.67 -7.88
N THR A 466 -3.47 2.61 -7.51
CA THR A 466 -2.19 2.25 -8.17
C THR A 466 -2.28 0.99 -9.03
N GLY A 467 -3.26 0.11 -8.80
CA GLY A 467 -3.34 -1.21 -9.41
C GLY A 467 -2.39 -2.24 -8.78
N GLU A 468 -1.70 -1.89 -7.69
CA GLU A 468 -0.79 -2.79 -7.00
C GLU A 468 -1.52 -3.80 -6.14
N MET A 469 -1.00 -5.02 -6.07
CA MET A 469 -1.53 -6.05 -5.18
C MET A 469 -1.19 -5.73 -3.74
N LEU A 470 -2.19 -5.85 -2.88
CA LEU A 470 -2.05 -5.78 -1.43
C LEU A 470 -1.98 -7.20 -0.84
N SER A 471 -1.51 -7.30 0.40
CA SER A 471 -1.50 -8.59 1.11
C SER A 471 -2.89 -9.23 1.11
N PRO A 472 -3.03 -10.48 0.68
CA PRO A 472 -4.32 -11.15 0.65
C PRO A 472 -4.79 -11.50 2.07
N ILE A 473 -6.10 -11.78 2.19
CA ILE A 473 -6.72 -12.25 3.43
C ILE A 473 -7.10 -13.72 3.21
N GLU A 474 -6.57 -14.62 4.01
CA GLU A 474 -7.00 -16.01 4.00
C GLU A 474 -8.36 -16.16 4.68
N VAL A 475 -9.30 -16.82 4.01
CA VAL A 475 -10.63 -17.08 4.58
C VAL A 475 -10.51 -18.19 5.62
N GLN A 476 -10.86 -17.89 6.87
CA GLN A 476 -10.73 -18.78 8.01
C GLN A 476 -12.09 -19.39 8.38
N GLY A 477 -12.14 -20.69 8.50
CA GLY A 477 -13.33 -21.44 8.93
C GLY A 477 -13.15 -22.92 8.70
N GLU A 478 -13.80 -23.74 9.53
CA GLU A 478 -13.79 -25.18 9.34
C GLU A 478 -14.92 -25.55 8.38
N HIS A 479 -14.61 -26.37 7.36
CA HIS A 479 -15.58 -26.98 6.45
C HIS A 479 -16.46 -25.98 5.66
N LEU A 480 -15.91 -24.81 5.27
CA LEU A 480 -16.62 -23.84 4.43
C LEU A 480 -16.98 -24.48 3.07
N PHE A 481 -18.21 -24.30 2.63
CA PHE A 481 -18.77 -24.87 1.39
C PHE A 481 -18.75 -26.41 1.32
N GLU A 482 -18.68 -27.08 2.47
CA GLU A 482 -18.70 -28.52 2.62
C GLU A 482 -19.97 -28.99 3.34
N LYS A 483 -20.28 -30.27 3.20
CA LYS A 483 -21.38 -30.93 3.91
C LYS A 483 -20.88 -32.18 4.61
N ALA A 484 -21.38 -32.38 5.82
CA ALA A 484 -21.16 -33.59 6.59
C ALA A 484 -22.15 -34.72 6.16
N THR A 485 -21.66 -35.95 6.13
CA THR A 485 -22.49 -37.15 6.03
C THR A 485 -22.04 -38.11 7.11
N THR A 486 -22.97 -38.46 8.02
CA THR A 486 -22.70 -39.46 9.09
C THR A 486 -23.32 -40.77 8.72
N ASP A 487 -22.50 -41.82 8.70
CA ASP A 487 -22.95 -43.16 8.39
C ASP A 487 -23.66 -43.84 9.58
N SER A 488 -24.16 -45.03 9.37
CA SER A 488 -24.85 -45.82 10.41
C SER A 488 -23.94 -46.25 11.57
N THR A 489 -22.61 -46.09 11.42
CA THR A 489 -21.63 -46.41 12.48
C THR A 489 -21.27 -45.20 13.30
N GLY A 490 -21.80 -43.99 12.94
CA GLY A 490 -21.49 -42.73 13.58
C GLY A 490 -20.24 -42.04 13.03
N THR A 491 -19.67 -42.53 11.92
CA THR A 491 -18.51 -41.90 11.25
C THR A 491 -18.98 -40.77 10.36
N THR A 492 -18.46 -39.54 10.62
CA THR A 492 -18.74 -38.37 9.81
C THR A 492 -17.67 -38.21 8.74
N THR A 493 -18.10 -38.06 7.50
CA THR A 493 -17.27 -37.75 6.33
C THR A 493 -17.72 -36.44 5.74
N TRP A 494 -16.75 -35.64 5.27
CA TRP A 494 -17.00 -34.34 4.63
C TRP A 494 -16.90 -34.47 3.11
N SER A 495 -17.72 -33.74 2.42
CA SER A 495 -17.70 -33.65 0.97
C SER A 495 -18.08 -32.23 0.53
N LYS A 496 -17.66 -31.81 -0.64
CA LYS A 496 -18.02 -30.54 -1.25
C LYS A 496 -19.55 -30.40 -1.40
N ALA A 497 -20.10 -29.31 -0.93
CA ALA A 497 -21.53 -29.01 -0.96
C ALA A 497 -21.98 -28.21 -2.19
N VAL A 498 -21.05 -27.60 -2.89
CA VAL A 498 -21.25 -26.59 -3.96
C VAL A 498 -20.58 -27.02 -5.28
N THR A 499 -20.80 -26.31 -6.36
CA THR A 499 -20.15 -26.60 -7.65
C THR A 499 -18.75 -26.02 -7.71
N LEU A 500 -18.60 -24.72 -7.37
CA LEU A 500 -17.31 -24.05 -7.16
C LEU A 500 -17.42 -23.22 -5.88
N ALA A 501 -16.52 -23.47 -4.94
CA ALA A 501 -16.41 -22.69 -3.72
C ALA A 501 -15.77 -21.31 -4.00
N HIS A 502 -15.98 -20.35 -3.10
CA HIS A 502 -15.32 -19.05 -3.15
C HIS A 502 -15.42 -18.40 -4.54
N ASN A 503 -16.64 -18.23 -5.06
CA ASN A 503 -16.90 -17.84 -6.44
C ASN A 503 -17.31 -16.38 -6.61
N ASP A 504 -18.03 -15.80 -5.64
CA ASP A 504 -18.53 -14.43 -5.68
C ASP A 504 -18.31 -13.74 -4.34
N ILE A 505 -18.13 -12.39 -4.40
CA ILE A 505 -17.87 -11.53 -3.25
C ILE A 505 -18.67 -10.24 -3.39
N LYS A 506 -19.31 -9.81 -2.31
CA LYS A 506 -20.08 -8.57 -2.23
C LYS A 506 -19.86 -7.87 -0.90
N PHE A 507 -20.10 -6.57 -0.86
CA PHE A 507 -20.34 -5.82 0.39
C PHE A 507 -21.83 -5.47 0.47
N ASP A 508 -22.39 -5.57 1.68
CA ASP A 508 -23.68 -4.97 1.95
C ASP A 508 -23.53 -3.46 2.22
N GLN A 509 -24.63 -2.77 2.41
CA GLN A 509 -24.64 -1.32 2.64
C GLN A 509 -24.01 -0.89 3.97
N ALA A 510 -23.93 -1.79 4.96
CA ALA A 510 -23.23 -1.57 6.22
C ALA A 510 -21.72 -1.87 6.13
N GLY A 511 -21.26 -2.41 5.01
CA GLY A 511 -19.85 -2.74 4.74
C GLY A 511 -19.43 -4.12 5.23
N ASN A 512 -20.37 -5.02 5.49
CA ASN A 512 -20.05 -6.40 5.77
C ASN A 512 -19.63 -7.12 4.47
N CYS A 513 -18.54 -7.86 4.52
CA CYS A 513 -18.04 -8.64 3.39
C CYS A 513 -18.74 -10.02 3.35
N LEU A 514 -19.37 -10.33 2.22
CA LEU A 514 -20.02 -11.61 2.00
C LEU A 514 -19.32 -12.38 0.89
N ILE A 515 -19.20 -13.69 1.04
CA ILE A 515 -18.72 -14.61 0.01
C ILE A 515 -19.72 -15.70 -0.27
N GLY A 516 -19.81 -16.11 -1.52
CA GLY A 516 -20.70 -17.15 -2.00
C GLY A 516 -20.04 -18.13 -2.96
N ALA A 517 -20.77 -19.19 -3.29
CA ALA A 517 -20.32 -20.24 -4.20
C ALA A 517 -21.12 -20.23 -5.51
N CYS A 518 -20.54 -20.78 -6.58
CA CYS A 518 -21.35 -21.23 -7.70
C CYS A 518 -22.03 -22.55 -7.32
N VAL A 519 -23.35 -22.61 -7.50
CA VAL A 519 -24.18 -23.76 -7.13
C VAL A 519 -24.91 -24.27 -8.37
N ALA A 520 -24.91 -25.58 -8.61
CA ALA A 520 -25.68 -26.20 -9.68
C ALA A 520 -26.32 -27.53 -9.24
N GLY A 521 -27.47 -27.86 -9.82
CA GLY A 521 -28.20 -29.09 -9.53
C GLY A 521 -28.65 -29.16 -8.06
N GLY A 522 -28.50 -30.32 -7.45
CA GLY A 522 -28.91 -30.55 -6.06
C GLY A 522 -27.91 -30.14 -4.99
N ASN A 523 -26.98 -29.21 -5.30
CA ASN A 523 -26.02 -28.64 -4.35
C ASN A 523 -26.68 -27.62 -3.41
N THR A 524 -25.97 -27.26 -2.36
CA THR A 524 -26.45 -26.36 -1.30
C THR A 524 -26.08 -24.91 -1.60
N PHE A 525 -27.02 -23.98 -1.45
CA PHE A 525 -26.74 -22.55 -1.52
C PHE A 525 -26.18 -22.09 -0.18
N GLN A 526 -24.97 -21.55 -0.19
CA GLN A 526 -24.26 -21.15 1.02
C GLN A 526 -23.65 -19.76 0.86
N ILE A 527 -23.87 -18.89 1.86
CA ILE A 527 -23.28 -17.56 1.98
C ILE A 527 -22.64 -17.42 3.35
N TYR A 528 -21.47 -16.86 3.39
CA TYR A 528 -20.71 -16.54 4.60
C TYR A 528 -20.41 -15.06 4.69
N VAL A 529 -20.46 -14.51 5.91
CA VAL A 529 -19.96 -13.18 6.24
C VAL A 529 -18.52 -13.31 6.72
N VAL A 530 -17.60 -12.54 6.13
CA VAL A 530 -16.16 -12.59 6.45
C VAL A 530 -15.73 -11.34 7.17
N ASP A 531 -15.04 -11.50 8.28
CA ASP A 531 -14.34 -10.44 8.98
C ASP A 531 -13.01 -10.17 8.26
N LEU A 532 -12.84 -8.98 7.69
CA LEU A 532 -11.65 -8.63 6.89
C LEU A 532 -10.37 -8.43 7.70
N GLU A 533 -10.45 -8.27 9.02
CA GLU A 533 -9.27 -8.15 9.88
C GLU A 533 -8.68 -9.52 10.20
N THR A 534 -9.54 -10.50 10.44
CA THR A 534 -9.15 -11.84 10.88
C THR A 534 -9.27 -12.92 9.81
N GLY A 535 -10.03 -12.65 8.74
CA GLY A 535 -10.43 -13.65 7.74
C GLY A 535 -11.53 -14.61 8.21
N ALA A 536 -12.02 -14.47 9.44
CA ALA A 536 -13.01 -15.41 10.00
C ALA A 536 -14.34 -15.32 9.25
N ALA A 537 -14.81 -16.49 8.76
CA ALA A 537 -16.07 -16.63 8.04
C ALA A 537 -17.16 -17.19 8.97
N THR A 538 -18.32 -16.54 8.98
CA THR A 538 -19.52 -16.96 9.73
C THR A 538 -20.64 -17.29 8.73
N GLU A 539 -21.26 -18.44 8.88
CA GLU A 539 -22.36 -18.87 8.01
C GLU A 539 -23.60 -17.95 8.20
N LEU A 540 -24.14 -17.46 7.09
CA LEU A 540 -25.36 -16.68 7.05
C LEU A 540 -26.51 -17.47 6.42
N ILE A 541 -26.24 -18.17 5.31
CA ILE A 541 -27.21 -18.99 4.59
C ILE A 541 -26.59 -20.35 4.31
N ASN A 542 -27.37 -21.42 4.56
CA ASN A 542 -27.02 -22.79 4.23
C ASN A 542 -28.30 -23.54 3.91
N GLU A 543 -28.74 -23.52 2.65
CA GLU A 543 -30.03 -24.10 2.24
C GLU A 543 -29.90 -24.90 0.94
N ARG A 544 -30.49 -26.09 0.95
CA ARG A 544 -30.59 -26.91 -0.24
C ARG A 544 -31.98 -26.77 -0.86
N LEU A 545 -32.08 -25.86 -1.83
CA LEU A 545 -33.35 -25.50 -2.48
C LEU A 545 -34.05 -26.69 -3.13
N TYR A 546 -33.30 -27.66 -3.62
CA TYR A 546 -33.82 -28.88 -4.23
C TYR A 546 -34.73 -29.74 -3.29
N ASP A 547 -34.59 -29.59 -1.98
CA ASP A 547 -35.38 -30.29 -0.99
C ASP A 547 -36.74 -29.63 -0.72
N ASN A 548 -36.99 -28.46 -1.25
CA ASN A 548 -38.28 -27.78 -1.13
C ASN A 548 -39.26 -28.22 -2.23
N PRO A 549 -40.35 -28.96 -1.87
CA PRO A 549 -41.29 -29.48 -2.88
C PRO A 549 -42.13 -28.40 -3.56
N ASP A 550 -42.17 -27.19 -3.00
CA ASP A 550 -42.93 -26.08 -3.54
C ASP A 550 -42.13 -25.32 -4.63
N PHE A 551 -40.83 -25.55 -4.74
CA PHE A 551 -40.00 -24.93 -5.77
C PHE A 551 -40.09 -25.72 -7.08
N LEU A 552 -40.25 -25.01 -8.19
CA LEU A 552 -40.57 -25.55 -9.50
C LEU A 552 -39.34 -25.80 -10.39
N ASP A 553 -38.14 -25.41 -9.96
CA ASP A 553 -36.91 -25.57 -10.75
C ASP A 553 -36.33 -26.97 -10.69
N ASN A 554 -36.15 -27.59 -11.84
CA ASN A 554 -35.51 -28.91 -11.98
C ASN A 554 -33.99 -28.84 -12.25
N GLY A 555 -33.40 -27.66 -12.27
CA GLY A 555 -32.00 -27.50 -12.60
C GLY A 555 -31.44 -26.19 -12.06
N TYR A 556 -31.44 -26.07 -10.73
CA TYR A 556 -30.85 -24.87 -10.08
C TYR A 556 -29.44 -24.61 -10.54
N ARG A 557 -29.17 -23.35 -10.92
CA ARG A 557 -27.83 -22.84 -11.15
C ARG A 557 -27.75 -21.38 -10.73
N PHE A 558 -26.93 -21.11 -9.72
CA PHE A 558 -26.60 -19.78 -9.23
C PHE A 558 -25.11 -19.55 -9.39
N ASP A 559 -24.73 -18.57 -10.14
CA ASP A 559 -23.32 -18.19 -10.38
C ASP A 559 -22.89 -16.99 -9.54
N ALA A 560 -23.86 -16.20 -9.06
CA ALA A 560 -23.67 -14.98 -8.26
C ALA A 560 -24.86 -14.78 -7.31
N PHE A 561 -24.69 -13.84 -6.39
CA PHE A 561 -25.74 -13.33 -5.50
C PHE A 561 -25.74 -11.81 -5.45
N GLY A 562 -26.85 -11.23 -5.03
CA GLY A 562 -27.00 -9.81 -4.69
C GLY A 562 -27.31 -9.65 -3.21
N VAL A 563 -26.96 -8.49 -2.64
CA VAL A 563 -27.22 -8.16 -1.24
C VAL A 563 -27.59 -6.70 -1.10
N ALA A 564 -28.53 -6.38 -0.19
CA ALA A 564 -28.86 -5.03 0.22
C ALA A 564 -29.21 -4.99 1.72
N GLY A 565 -29.17 -3.79 2.32
CA GLY A 565 -29.37 -3.57 3.76
C GLY A 565 -28.13 -3.90 4.58
N ASP A 566 -28.33 -4.33 5.82
CA ASP A 566 -27.28 -4.78 6.75
C ASP A 566 -27.57 -6.23 7.19
N VAL A 567 -26.78 -7.16 6.69
CA VAL A 567 -27.00 -8.61 6.98
C VAL A 567 -26.79 -9.00 8.44
N LYS A 568 -26.26 -8.11 9.27
CA LYS A 568 -26.17 -8.33 10.73
C LYS A 568 -27.40 -7.86 11.48
N THR A 569 -28.28 -7.10 10.83
CA THR A 569 -29.55 -6.61 11.38
C THR A 569 -30.71 -6.93 10.44
N ASN A 570 -30.99 -6.06 9.45
CA ASN A 570 -32.02 -6.25 8.45
C ASN A 570 -31.43 -6.09 7.05
N GLY A 571 -31.73 -7.02 6.19
CA GLY A 571 -31.24 -7.00 4.83
C GLY A 571 -31.82 -8.13 4.00
N VAL A 572 -31.32 -8.25 2.77
CA VAL A 572 -31.77 -9.27 1.85
C VAL A 572 -30.59 -9.86 1.08
N VAL A 573 -30.59 -11.15 0.86
CA VAL A 573 -29.76 -11.83 -0.12
C VAL A 573 -30.68 -12.36 -1.22
N MET A 574 -30.28 -12.18 -2.49
CA MET A 574 -31.04 -12.67 -3.64
C MET A 574 -30.11 -13.41 -4.60
N ALA A 575 -30.67 -14.40 -5.33
CA ALA A 575 -29.97 -15.10 -6.39
C ALA A 575 -30.90 -15.41 -7.57
N ALA A 576 -30.44 -15.14 -8.79
CA ALA A 576 -31.17 -15.46 -10.01
C ALA A 576 -30.75 -16.81 -10.58
N CYS A 577 -31.72 -17.62 -10.99
CA CYS A 577 -31.46 -18.95 -11.53
C CYS A 577 -31.14 -18.89 -13.03
N ALA A 578 -29.93 -19.33 -13.42
CA ALA A 578 -29.49 -19.32 -14.83
C ALA A 578 -30.37 -20.12 -15.78
N ASN A 579 -31.05 -21.16 -15.27
CA ASN A 579 -31.80 -22.13 -16.07
C ASN A 579 -33.32 -21.89 -16.12
N SER A 580 -33.78 -20.79 -15.52
CA SER A 580 -35.21 -20.41 -15.47
C SER A 580 -35.40 -18.88 -15.39
N TRP A 581 -36.66 -18.46 -15.29
CA TRP A 581 -37.06 -17.10 -14.98
C TRP A 581 -37.37 -16.94 -13.46
N ASN A 582 -36.72 -17.73 -12.56
CA ASN A 582 -36.93 -17.67 -11.14
C ASN A 582 -35.78 -16.97 -10.44
N VAL A 583 -36.16 -16.20 -9.44
CA VAL A 583 -35.26 -15.56 -8.47
C VAL A 583 -35.59 -16.11 -7.09
N TYR A 584 -34.59 -16.24 -6.25
CA TYR A 584 -34.73 -16.69 -4.88
C TYR A 584 -34.30 -15.57 -3.96
N ARG A 585 -35.09 -15.31 -2.89
CA ARG A 585 -34.92 -14.22 -1.93
C ARG A 585 -34.84 -14.78 -0.51
N TRP A 586 -33.82 -14.41 0.24
CA TRP A 586 -33.66 -14.66 1.67
C TRP A 586 -33.75 -13.33 2.42
N LEU A 587 -34.83 -13.10 3.13
CA LEU A 587 -34.96 -11.95 4.01
C LEU A 587 -34.19 -12.19 5.31
N ILE A 588 -33.42 -11.19 5.73
CA ILE A 588 -32.62 -11.24 6.95
C ILE A 588 -33.24 -10.32 7.97
N LYS A 589 -33.48 -10.84 9.16
CA LYS A 589 -34.02 -10.10 10.29
C LYS A 589 -33.23 -10.43 11.55
N ASP A 590 -32.81 -9.38 12.26
CA ASP A 590 -31.97 -9.53 13.46
C ASP A 590 -30.72 -10.42 13.20
N GLY A 591 -30.16 -10.32 12.00
CA GLY A 591 -28.99 -11.08 11.57
C GLY A 591 -29.25 -12.55 11.24
N VAL A 592 -30.51 -12.98 11.12
CA VAL A 592 -30.90 -14.36 10.80
C VAL A 592 -31.64 -14.39 9.47
N ALA A 593 -31.17 -15.23 8.55
CA ALA A 593 -31.83 -15.44 7.27
C ALA A 593 -33.10 -16.32 7.43
N ALA A 594 -34.20 -15.88 6.85
CA ALA A 594 -35.39 -16.68 6.69
C ALA A 594 -35.17 -17.73 5.58
N PRO A 595 -35.96 -18.81 5.51
CA PRO A 595 -35.95 -19.72 4.35
C PRO A 595 -36.23 -18.98 3.04
N ALA A 596 -35.68 -19.51 1.93
CA ALA A 596 -35.84 -18.91 0.60
C ALA A 596 -37.30 -18.75 0.19
N GLU A 597 -37.60 -17.64 -0.46
CA GLU A 597 -38.84 -17.40 -1.22
C GLU A 597 -38.52 -17.46 -2.72
N GLN A 598 -39.30 -18.22 -3.49
CA GLN A 598 -39.17 -18.23 -4.95
C GLN A 598 -40.07 -17.15 -5.56
N ILE A 599 -39.51 -16.29 -6.39
CA ILE A 599 -40.21 -15.29 -7.18
C ILE A 599 -40.08 -15.67 -8.64
N THR A 600 -41.18 -15.91 -9.34
CA THR A 600 -41.17 -16.21 -10.76
C THR A 600 -41.45 -14.94 -11.56
N MET A 601 -40.56 -14.61 -12.49
CA MET A 601 -40.70 -13.44 -13.33
C MET A 601 -41.89 -13.59 -14.27
N ASN A 602 -42.73 -12.57 -14.29
CA ASN A 602 -43.92 -12.53 -15.13
C ASN A 602 -43.63 -11.71 -16.40
N LEU A 603 -43.16 -12.41 -17.43
CA LEU A 603 -42.78 -11.84 -18.72
C LEU A 603 -43.85 -12.15 -19.77
N ASP A 604 -44.18 -11.16 -20.61
CA ASP A 604 -45.13 -11.31 -21.73
C ASP A 604 -44.37 -11.46 -23.06
N PRO A 605 -44.43 -12.64 -23.73
CA PRO A 605 -43.71 -12.89 -24.95
C PRO A 605 -44.14 -11.95 -26.13
N GLU A 606 -45.31 -11.33 -26.04
CA GLU A 606 -45.77 -10.39 -27.08
C GLU A 606 -45.22 -8.98 -26.89
N VAL A 607 -44.82 -8.64 -25.67
CA VAL A 607 -44.31 -7.32 -25.28
C VAL A 607 -42.81 -7.32 -25.13
N ASP A 608 -42.24 -8.36 -24.47
CA ASP A 608 -40.85 -8.42 -24.12
C ASP A 608 -39.98 -8.87 -25.32
N LYS A 609 -39.16 -7.97 -25.80
CA LYS A 609 -38.30 -8.18 -26.97
C LYS A 609 -37.40 -9.41 -26.89
N TYR A 610 -36.97 -9.79 -25.69
CA TYR A 610 -36.11 -10.94 -25.45
C TYR A 610 -36.81 -12.27 -25.68
N LEU A 611 -38.07 -12.40 -25.26
CA LEU A 611 -38.80 -13.68 -25.33
C LEU A 611 -39.04 -14.13 -26.76
N ALA A 612 -38.93 -13.22 -27.74
CA ALA A 612 -39.06 -13.55 -29.16
C ALA A 612 -37.79 -14.26 -29.70
N THR A 613 -36.65 -14.15 -29.04
CA THR A 613 -35.35 -14.58 -29.56
C THR A 613 -34.57 -15.52 -28.60
N THR A 614 -35.01 -15.69 -27.33
CA THR A 614 -34.30 -16.45 -26.33
C THR A 614 -35.12 -17.60 -25.78
N GLU A 615 -34.43 -18.59 -25.23
CA GLU A 615 -35.03 -19.63 -24.39
C GLU A 615 -35.60 -18.98 -23.11
N THR A 616 -36.54 -19.67 -22.46
CA THR A 616 -37.22 -19.19 -21.23
C THR A 616 -36.34 -19.21 -19.99
N LYS A 617 -35.27 -18.43 -19.97
CA LYS A 617 -34.27 -18.38 -18.87
C LYS A 617 -33.38 -17.14 -18.95
N PHE A 618 -32.81 -16.74 -17.83
CA PHE A 618 -31.80 -15.66 -17.78
C PHE A 618 -30.51 -16.00 -18.52
N GLY A 619 -30.13 -17.26 -18.56
CA GLY A 619 -28.88 -17.74 -19.15
C GLY A 619 -27.73 -17.80 -18.15
N THR A 620 -26.55 -18.14 -18.64
CA THR A 620 -25.36 -18.37 -17.82
C THR A 620 -25.00 -17.16 -16.97
N ALA A 621 -24.67 -17.39 -15.72
CA ALA A 621 -24.12 -16.45 -14.75
C ALA A 621 -24.95 -15.15 -14.57
N PRO A 622 -26.26 -15.24 -14.30
CA PRO A 622 -27.03 -14.04 -14.08
C PRO A 622 -26.55 -13.32 -12.82
N GLN A 623 -26.59 -11.98 -12.90
CA GLN A 623 -26.33 -11.10 -11.78
C GLN A 623 -27.65 -10.53 -11.29
N ILE A 624 -27.76 -10.27 -9.98
CA ILE A 624 -28.97 -9.71 -9.36
C ILE A 624 -28.56 -8.60 -8.40
N PHE A 625 -29.34 -7.52 -8.38
CA PHE A 625 -29.01 -6.30 -7.64
C PHE A 625 -30.28 -5.80 -6.92
N PRO A 626 -30.57 -6.26 -5.67
CA PRO A 626 -31.65 -5.69 -4.87
C PRO A 626 -31.37 -4.23 -4.55
N GLN A 627 -32.41 -3.41 -4.61
CA GLN A 627 -32.32 -1.96 -4.45
C GLN A 627 -32.67 -1.50 -3.02
N ASP A 628 -33.31 -2.35 -2.24
CA ASP A 628 -33.69 -2.09 -0.85
C ASP A 628 -33.46 -3.34 0.03
N GLU A 629 -33.53 -3.15 1.35
CA GLU A 629 -33.29 -4.20 2.35
C GLU A 629 -34.35 -5.33 2.38
N GLU A 630 -35.47 -5.15 1.68
CA GLU A 630 -36.57 -6.11 1.56
C GLU A 630 -36.53 -6.84 0.21
N GLY A 631 -35.73 -6.34 -0.76
CA GLY A 631 -35.69 -6.83 -2.12
C GLY A 631 -37.01 -6.62 -2.85
N SER A 632 -37.66 -5.48 -2.57
CA SER A 632 -38.94 -5.11 -3.17
C SER A 632 -38.82 -4.71 -4.63
N ILE A 633 -37.68 -4.20 -5.01
CA ILE A 633 -37.27 -3.88 -6.38
C ILE A 633 -35.85 -4.40 -6.62
N PHE A 634 -35.63 -5.01 -7.75
CA PHE A 634 -34.30 -5.55 -8.08
C PHE A 634 -34.05 -5.63 -9.59
N TYR A 635 -32.82 -5.40 -9.98
CA TYR A 635 -32.35 -5.63 -11.34
C TYR A 635 -31.85 -7.07 -11.51
N VAL A 636 -32.08 -7.64 -12.69
CA VAL A 636 -31.46 -8.89 -13.14
C VAL A 636 -30.84 -8.67 -14.53
N ASP A 637 -29.60 -9.16 -14.68
CA ASP A 637 -28.87 -9.15 -15.93
C ASP A 637 -28.21 -10.52 -16.14
N GLY A 638 -28.47 -11.19 -17.28
CA GLY A 638 -28.01 -12.51 -17.57
C GLY A 638 -27.49 -12.67 -19.01
N PHE A 639 -26.81 -13.79 -19.29
CA PHE A 639 -26.25 -14.04 -20.65
C PHE A 639 -27.28 -13.92 -21.78
N SER A 640 -28.52 -14.27 -21.51
CA SER A 640 -29.63 -14.18 -22.51
C SER A 640 -30.42 -12.90 -22.44
N THR A 641 -30.11 -11.99 -21.51
CA THR A 641 -30.85 -10.75 -21.28
C THR A 641 -29.91 -9.54 -21.18
N LEU A 642 -30.43 -8.35 -21.40
CA LEU A 642 -29.92 -7.09 -20.88
C LEU A 642 -30.56 -6.80 -19.53
N PRO A 643 -30.11 -5.78 -18.77
CA PRO A 643 -30.71 -5.44 -17.49
C PRO A 643 -32.24 -5.25 -17.58
N MET A 644 -32.95 -5.90 -16.67
CA MET A 644 -34.39 -5.79 -16.47
C MET A 644 -34.67 -5.47 -15.00
N LEU A 645 -35.60 -4.59 -14.74
CA LEU A 645 -36.05 -4.19 -13.43
C LEU A 645 -37.39 -4.84 -13.09
N PHE A 646 -37.46 -5.48 -11.92
CA PHE A 646 -38.65 -6.19 -11.45
C PHE A 646 -39.09 -5.71 -10.07
N ASP A 647 -40.39 -5.90 -9.76
CA ASP A 647 -40.91 -5.77 -8.42
C ASP A 647 -40.83 -7.10 -7.64
N GLU A 648 -41.21 -7.06 -6.35
CA GLU A 648 -41.25 -8.23 -5.44
C GLU A 648 -42.18 -9.37 -5.90
N ASN A 649 -43.12 -9.11 -6.81
CA ASN A 649 -44.04 -10.11 -7.35
C ASN A 649 -43.55 -10.68 -8.69
N GLY A 650 -42.39 -10.25 -9.17
CA GLY A 650 -41.80 -10.63 -10.45
C GLY A 650 -42.40 -9.92 -11.65
N ALA A 651 -43.15 -8.83 -11.45
CA ALA A 651 -43.65 -8.03 -12.56
C ALA A 651 -42.54 -7.14 -13.12
N LEU A 652 -42.39 -7.15 -14.45
CA LEU A 652 -41.43 -6.30 -15.14
C LEU A 652 -41.80 -4.83 -15.02
N ILE A 653 -40.92 -4.02 -14.45
CA ILE A 653 -41.08 -2.56 -14.33
C ILE A 653 -40.46 -1.86 -15.53
N ASP A 654 -39.22 -2.24 -15.89
CA ASP A 654 -38.49 -1.65 -17.02
C ASP A 654 -37.52 -2.67 -17.63
N ASP A 655 -37.16 -2.45 -18.90
CA ASP A 655 -36.25 -3.30 -19.69
C ASP A 655 -35.32 -2.42 -20.52
N PHE A 656 -33.99 -2.64 -20.41
CA PHE A 656 -33.01 -1.91 -21.20
C PHE A 656 -33.25 -2.07 -22.73
N ALA A 657 -33.89 -3.11 -23.17
CA ALA A 657 -34.29 -3.26 -24.58
C ALA A 657 -35.20 -2.14 -25.10
N ASN A 658 -35.82 -1.35 -24.19
CA ASN A 658 -36.58 -0.14 -24.55
C ASN A 658 -35.67 1.04 -24.93
N ASN A 659 -34.38 1.02 -24.53
CA ASN A 659 -33.43 2.07 -24.87
C ASN A 659 -33.19 2.11 -26.39
N THR A 660 -33.11 3.32 -26.96
CA THR A 660 -32.88 3.55 -28.40
C THR A 660 -31.53 3.01 -28.88
N ALA A 661 -30.57 2.81 -27.99
CA ALA A 661 -29.27 2.22 -28.29
C ALA A 661 -29.32 0.70 -28.46
N TYR A 662 -30.41 0.01 -28.07
CA TYR A 662 -30.52 -1.44 -28.18
C TYR A 662 -30.34 -1.91 -29.63
N GLY A 663 -29.50 -2.90 -29.84
CA GLY A 663 -29.18 -3.45 -31.15
C GLY A 663 -28.34 -2.53 -32.07
N THR A 664 -27.95 -1.34 -31.59
CA THR A 664 -27.06 -0.47 -32.36
C THR A 664 -25.64 -0.97 -32.33
N VAL A 665 -24.92 -0.73 -33.41
CA VAL A 665 -23.48 -1.01 -33.52
C VAL A 665 -22.73 0.28 -33.26
N VAL A 666 -21.95 0.30 -32.21
CA VAL A 666 -21.08 1.43 -31.88
C VAL A 666 -19.65 1.06 -32.24
N THR A 667 -18.98 1.90 -32.99
CA THR A 667 -17.55 1.73 -33.30
C THR A 667 -16.78 2.76 -32.51
N ASN A 668 -15.83 2.30 -31.67
CA ASN A 668 -14.93 3.19 -30.93
C ASN A 668 -13.85 3.77 -31.87
N GLU A 669 -13.03 4.68 -31.37
CA GLU A 669 -11.99 5.35 -32.19
C GLU A 669 -10.89 4.40 -32.66
N GLU A 670 -10.69 3.27 -31.97
CA GLU A 670 -9.78 2.19 -32.39
C GLU A 670 -10.36 1.30 -33.51
N GLY A 671 -11.61 1.55 -33.92
CA GLY A 671 -12.30 0.75 -34.93
C GLY A 671 -12.92 -0.55 -34.40
N ASN A 672 -12.93 -0.77 -33.08
CA ASN A 672 -13.60 -1.92 -32.45
C ASN A 672 -15.11 -1.69 -32.48
N THR A 673 -15.84 -2.72 -32.90
CA THR A 673 -17.30 -2.67 -33.02
C THR A 673 -17.94 -3.33 -31.81
N LEU A 674 -18.80 -2.58 -31.12
CA LEU A 674 -19.62 -3.05 -30.00
C LEU A 674 -21.06 -3.08 -30.41
N THR A 675 -21.75 -4.18 -30.18
CA THR A 675 -23.20 -4.29 -30.40
C THR A 675 -23.87 -4.36 -29.01
N LEU A 676 -24.74 -3.41 -28.73
CA LEU A 676 -25.49 -3.37 -27.48
C LEU A 676 -26.66 -4.36 -27.56
N ASN A 677 -26.40 -5.59 -27.19
CA ASN A 677 -27.39 -6.66 -27.07
C ASN A 677 -26.96 -7.63 -25.95
N ALA A 678 -27.84 -8.59 -25.63
CA ALA A 678 -27.53 -9.63 -24.67
C ALA A 678 -26.26 -10.41 -25.02
N GLY A 679 -25.57 -10.92 -24.05
CA GLY A 679 -24.39 -11.78 -24.22
C GLY A 679 -23.32 -11.68 -23.17
N LEU A 680 -23.36 -10.66 -22.30
CA LEU A 680 -22.47 -10.47 -21.16
C LEU A 680 -23.26 -9.93 -19.97
N ASN A 681 -22.80 -10.20 -18.77
CA ASN A 681 -23.50 -9.87 -17.53
C ASN A 681 -22.68 -8.95 -16.66
N GLY A 682 -23.32 -7.98 -16.06
CA GLY A 682 -22.77 -7.10 -15.04
C GLY A 682 -23.21 -5.66 -15.20
N LEU A 683 -23.69 -5.10 -14.13
CA LEU A 683 -24.07 -3.70 -14.05
C LEU A 683 -23.75 -3.12 -12.66
N CYS A 684 -23.67 -1.80 -12.58
CA CYS A 684 -23.59 -1.05 -11.34
C CYS A 684 -24.30 0.29 -11.53
N GLU A 685 -25.33 0.52 -10.77
CA GLU A 685 -25.99 1.82 -10.66
C GLU A 685 -25.36 2.62 -9.53
N PHE A 686 -25.17 3.92 -9.71
CA PHE A 686 -24.61 4.81 -8.69
C PHE A 686 -25.10 6.23 -8.86
N GLN A 687 -24.96 7.02 -7.81
CA GLN A 687 -25.36 8.42 -7.75
C GLN A 687 -24.16 9.30 -7.42
N VAL A 688 -24.00 10.40 -8.17
CA VAL A 688 -23.03 11.46 -7.88
C VAL A 688 -23.77 12.79 -7.77
N GLY A 689 -23.78 13.37 -6.59
CA GLY A 689 -24.61 14.53 -6.29
C GLY A 689 -26.12 14.20 -6.41
N GLU A 690 -26.83 14.88 -7.29
CA GLU A 690 -28.27 14.64 -7.56
C GLU A 690 -28.50 13.82 -8.86
N GLU A 691 -27.43 13.36 -9.51
CA GLU A 691 -27.50 12.70 -10.81
C GLU A 691 -27.26 11.19 -10.69
N PHE A 692 -27.98 10.41 -11.47
CA PHE A 692 -27.95 8.94 -11.48
C PHE A 692 -27.26 8.41 -12.74
N PHE A 693 -26.46 7.39 -12.55
CA PHE A 693 -25.65 6.78 -13.60
C PHE A 693 -25.72 5.26 -13.55
N LEU A 694 -25.48 4.63 -14.71
CA LEU A 694 -25.38 3.18 -14.82
C LEU A 694 -24.12 2.82 -15.61
N ILE A 695 -23.32 1.91 -15.07
CA ILE A 695 -22.31 1.18 -15.83
C ILE A 695 -22.85 -0.20 -16.15
N MET A 696 -22.76 -0.61 -17.37
CA MET A 696 -23.09 -1.97 -17.80
C MET A 696 -22.02 -2.52 -18.75
N VAL A 697 -21.95 -3.81 -18.86
CA VAL A 697 -21.08 -4.47 -19.82
C VAL A 697 -21.60 -4.24 -21.24
N ALA A 698 -20.74 -3.76 -22.12
CA ALA A 698 -21.06 -3.45 -23.52
C ALA A 698 -20.07 -4.15 -24.45
N GLY A 699 -19.74 -5.38 -24.21
CA GLY A 699 -18.78 -6.10 -25.01
C GLY A 699 -19.39 -7.36 -25.61
N HIS A 700 -18.63 -8.03 -26.43
CA HIS A 700 -19.05 -9.23 -27.09
C HIS A 700 -18.19 -10.44 -26.74
N THR A 701 -18.80 -11.62 -26.78
CA THR A 701 -18.19 -12.91 -26.45
C THR A 701 -17.31 -13.51 -27.55
N VAL A 702 -17.14 -12.83 -28.68
CA VAL A 702 -16.29 -13.31 -29.80
C VAL A 702 -14.92 -12.66 -29.77
N SER A 703 -13.93 -13.38 -30.24
CA SER A 703 -12.53 -12.98 -30.22
C SER A 703 -12.19 -11.67 -30.99
N SER A 704 -13.10 -11.21 -31.82
CA SER A 704 -12.96 -9.96 -32.57
C SER A 704 -13.50 -8.72 -31.87
N SER A 705 -14.14 -8.87 -30.72
CA SER A 705 -14.75 -7.76 -29.97
C SER A 705 -14.31 -7.84 -28.52
N PRO A 706 -13.39 -6.97 -28.09
CA PRO A 706 -12.93 -6.96 -26.71
C PRO A 706 -14.04 -6.51 -25.75
N SER A 707 -14.02 -7.03 -24.53
CA SER A 707 -14.96 -6.66 -23.48
C SER A 707 -14.74 -5.20 -23.07
N ALA A 708 -15.78 -4.40 -23.16
CA ALA A 708 -15.81 -3.01 -22.75
C ALA A 708 -17.03 -2.76 -21.86
N PHE A 709 -17.09 -1.58 -21.27
CA PHE A 709 -18.18 -1.11 -20.44
C PHE A 709 -18.75 0.17 -21.01
N ALA A 710 -20.04 0.38 -20.81
CA ALA A 710 -20.73 1.61 -21.18
C ALA A 710 -21.16 2.34 -19.90
N LEU A 711 -20.85 3.63 -19.84
CA LEU A 711 -21.38 4.53 -18.81
C LEU A 711 -22.54 5.31 -19.41
N TYR A 712 -23.70 5.22 -18.75
CA TYR A 712 -24.92 5.92 -19.09
C TYR A 712 -25.28 6.91 -17.99
N LYS A 713 -25.97 7.98 -18.39
CA LYS A 713 -26.65 8.91 -17.49
C LYS A 713 -28.15 8.72 -17.61
N PHE A 714 -28.85 8.60 -16.50
CA PHE A 714 -30.32 8.69 -16.47
C PHE A 714 -30.78 10.14 -16.65
N ALA A 715 -31.90 10.32 -17.31
CA ALA A 715 -32.45 11.64 -17.57
C ALA A 715 -32.88 12.34 -16.27
N ASP A 716 -33.46 11.59 -15.33
CA ASP A 716 -34.00 12.09 -14.06
C ASP A 716 -33.99 11.02 -12.94
N GLU A 717 -34.61 11.34 -11.81
CA GLU A 717 -34.73 10.48 -10.63
C GLU A 717 -35.61 9.22 -10.83
N TYR A 718 -36.41 9.17 -11.90
CA TYR A 718 -37.24 8.00 -12.20
C TYR A 718 -36.46 6.88 -12.86
N ARG A 719 -35.23 7.18 -13.37
CA ARG A 719 -34.26 6.21 -13.86
C ARG A 719 -34.81 5.26 -14.94
N ALA A 720 -35.62 5.80 -15.87
CA ALA A 720 -36.14 5.03 -16.98
C ALA A 720 -35.03 4.68 -17.99
N TYR A 721 -34.98 3.42 -18.40
CA TYR A 721 -33.95 2.95 -19.34
C TYR A 721 -34.11 3.58 -20.73
N GLU A 722 -35.31 3.87 -21.18
CA GLU A 722 -35.56 4.46 -22.50
C GLU A 722 -34.95 5.86 -22.68
N ASP A 723 -34.77 6.59 -21.57
CA ASP A 723 -34.27 7.97 -21.54
C ASP A 723 -32.79 8.08 -21.16
N MET A 724 -32.08 6.95 -20.99
CA MET A 724 -30.65 6.97 -20.69
C MET A 724 -29.81 7.42 -21.90
N GLU A 725 -28.83 8.29 -21.63
CA GLU A 725 -27.85 8.74 -22.60
C GLU A 725 -26.49 8.07 -22.40
N PRO A 726 -25.88 7.48 -23.48
CA PRO A 726 -24.53 6.95 -23.37
C PRO A 726 -23.51 8.08 -23.30
N LEU A 727 -22.65 8.05 -22.27
CA LEU A 727 -21.54 8.99 -22.12
C LEU A 727 -20.27 8.47 -22.79
N TRP A 728 -19.77 7.32 -22.37
CA TRP A 728 -18.55 6.70 -22.93
C TRP A 728 -18.64 5.18 -22.96
N PHE A 729 -17.83 4.61 -23.86
CA PHE A 729 -17.42 3.22 -23.85
C PHE A 729 -15.94 3.16 -23.42
N PHE A 730 -15.60 2.31 -22.45
CA PHE A 730 -14.26 2.22 -21.90
C PHE A 730 -13.99 0.81 -21.31
N PRO A 731 -12.71 0.33 -21.22
CA PRO A 731 -11.49 0.93 -21.80
C PRO A 731 -11.60 1.14 -23.32
N ASN A 732 -10.85 2.09 -23.88
CA ASN A 732 -10.91 2.40 -25.31
C ASN A 732 -10.61 1.19 -26.21
N LYS A 733 -9.64 0.34 -25.79
CA LYS A 733 -9.33 -0.93 -26.48
C LYS A 733 -10.08 -2.14 -25.88
N GLY A 734 -10.86 -1.94 -24.81
CA GLY A 734 -11.43 -3.03 -24.00
C GLY A 734 -10.39 -3.73 -23.14
N LEU A 735 -10.82 -4.75 -22.38
CA LEU A 735 -9.95 -5.57 -21.50
C LEU A 735 -9.48 -6.88 -22.17
N GLY A 736 -10.10 -7.30 -23.24
CA GLY A 736 -9.85 -8.55 -23.93
C GLY A 736 -11.13 -9.28 -24.31
N SER A 737 -11.03 -10.40 -25.01
CA SER A 737 -12.18 -11.17 -25.45
C SER A 737 -12.67 -12.11 -24.35
N LEU A 738 -13.86 -11.84 -23.82
CA LEU A 738 -14.47 -12.66 -22.77
C LEU A 738 -15.02 -13.97 -23.33
N THR A 739 -14.17 -14.96 -23.42
CA THR A 739 -14.53 -16.32 -23.87
C THR A 739 -14.73 -17.31 -22.72
N ALA A 740 -14.53 -16.87 -21.46
CA ALA A 740 -14.76 -17.71 -20.28
C ALA A 740 -16.22 -18.17 -20.23
N GLY A 741 -16.42 -19.41 -19.79
CA GLY A 741 -17.76 -20.03 -19.74
C GLY A 741 -18.77 -19.31 -18.85
N CYS A 742 -18.30 -18.50 -17.88
CA CYS A 742 -19.16 -17.69 -17.01
C CYS A 742 -19.70 -16.41 -17.67
N ARG A 743 -18.99 -15.86 -18.65
CA ARG A 743 -19.38 -14.63 -19.39
C ARG A 743 -19.67 -13.42 -18.50
N THR A 744 -18.94 -13.32 -17.40
CA THR A 744 -19.15 -12.30 -16.37
C THR A 744 -18.10 -11.21 -16.50
N ALA A 745 -18.57 -9.97 -16.45
CA ALA A 745 -17.74 -8.81 -16.20
C ALA A 745 -18.43 -7.95 -15.14
N VAL A 746 -17.67 -7.41 -14.20
CA VAL A 746 -18.21 -6.75 -13.01
C VAL A 746 -17.70 -5.31 -12.95
N PRO A 747 -18.57 -4.30 -13.07
CA PRO A 747 -18.27 -2.94 -12.63
C PRO A 747 -18.54 -2.79 -11.12
N SER A 748 -17.78 -1.93 -10.47
CA SER A 748 -18.01 -1.48 -9.09
C SER A 748 -17.61 -0.03 -8.96
N VAL A 749 -18.19 0.71 -8.02
CA VAL A 749 -18.02 2.17 -7.92
C VAL A 749 -17.86 2.60 -6.48
N ASP A 750 -16.87 3.46 -6.23
CA ASP A 750 -16.73 4.23 -4.99
C ASP A 750 -17.01 5.70 -5.29
N VAL A 751 -17.96 6.31 -4.58
CA VAL A 751 -18.35 7.72 -4.77
C VAL A 751 -17.78 8.57 -3.63
N ASP A 752 -17.10 9.67 -4.01
CA ASP A 752 -16.57 10.68 -3.09
C ASP A 752 -16.90 12.08 -3.59
N GLY A 753 -17.89 12.71 -2.97
CA GLY A 753 -18.37 14.05 -3.31
C GLY A 753 -18.92 14.11 -4.74
N ASN A 754 -18.26 14.90 -5.62
CA ASN A 754 -18.60 15.04 -7.03
C ASN A 754 -17.77 14.13 -7.95
N THR A 755 -17.04 13.19 -7.40
CA THR A 755 -16.24 12.21 -8.13
C THR A 755 -16.66 10.79 -7.82
N ALA A 756 -16.45 9.90 -8.76
CA ALA A 756 -16.60 8.47 -8.56
C ALA A 756 -15.39 7.75 -9.14
N THR A 757 -14.84 6.80 -8.41
CA THR A 757 -13.85 5.86 -8.93
C THR A 757 -14.58 4.64 -9.47
N LEU A 758 -14.43 4.39 -10.76
CA LEU A 758 -15.05 3.29 -11.48
C LEU A 758 -14.04 2.16 -11.60
N TYR A 759 -14.37 0.99 -11.08
CA TYR A 759 -13.58 -0.22 -11.16
C TYR A 759 -14.23 -1.21 -12.11
N LEU A 760 -13.46 -1.75 -13.01
CA LEU A 760 -13.93 -2.66 -14.04
C LEU A 760 -13.17 -3.98 -13.95
N TYR A 761 -13.87 -5.09 -14.07
CA TYR A 761 -13.28 -6.40 -14.13
C TYR A 761 -13.95 -7.25 -15.22
N ALA A 762 -13.18 -7.86 -16.10
CA ALA A 762 -13.64 -8.87 -17.05
C ALA A 762 -12.90 -10.18 -16.80
N VAL A 763 -13.65 -11.23 -16.47
CA VAL A 763 -13.11 -12.54 -16.06
C VAL A 763 -12.08 -13.06 -17.06
N ASN A 764 -10.90 -13.42 -16.58
CA ASN A 764 -9.75 -13.91 -17.35
C ASN A 764 -9.18 -12.95 -18.41
N ASN A 765 -9.57 -11.67 -18.40
CA ASN A 765 -9.12 -10.66 -19.37
C ASN A 765 -8.43 -9.46 -18.72
N GLY A 766 -8.84 -9.05 -17.53
CA GLY A 766 -8.19 -7.95 -16.83
C GLY A 766 -9.15 -7.09 -16.02
N TYR A 767 -8.61 -6.03 -15.45
CA TYR A 767 -9.31 -5.04 -14.66
C TYR A 767 -8.72 -3.65 -14.86
N ALA A 768 -9.49 -2.62 -14.56
CA ALA A 768 -9.10 -1.23 -14.76
C ALA A 768 -9.74 -0.31 -13.72
N SER A 769 -9.16 0.86 -13.54
CA SER A 769 -9.68 1.93 -12.71
C SER A 769 -9.77 3.25 -13.49
N TYR A 770 -10.87 3.97 -13.26
CA TYR A 770 -11.15 5.27 -13.86
C TYR A 770 -11.65 6.24 -12.80
N THR A 771 -11.37 7.52 -13.02
CA THR A 771 -12.00 8.62 -12.25
C THR A 771 -13.07 9.28 -13.15
N PHE A 772 -14.30 9.28 -12.67
CA PHE A 772 -15.42 10.00 -13.25
C PHE A 772 -15.72 11.23 -12.39
N THR A 773 -15.93 12.38 -13.01
CA THR A 773 -16.21 13.64 -12.31
C THR A 773 -17.45 14.29 -12.87
N VAL A 774 -18.34 14.75 -11.99
CA VAL A 774 -19.54 15.56 -12.26
C VAL A 774 -19.30 16.98 -11.76
N GLY A 775 -19.49 18.00 -12.60
CA GLY A 775 -19.35 19.40 -12.24
C GLY A 775 -18.48 20.20 -13.21
N ASP A 776 -18.21 21.46 -12.88
CA ASP A 776 -17.45 22.37 -13.75
C ASP A 776 -16.04 21.82 -14.04
N VAL A 777 -15.89 21.26 -15.23
CA VAL A 777 -14.59 20.81 -15.78
C VAL A 777 -13.72 21.99 -16.22
N SER A 778 -14.04 23.21 -15.79
CA SER A 778 -13.28 24.42 -16.08
C SER A 778 -11.97 24.54 -15.28
N GLY A 779 -11.63 23.53 -14.45
CA GLY A 779 -10.33 23.40 -13.83
C GLY A 779 -9.27 23.01 -14.86
N VAL A 780 -8.34 23.88 -15.15
CA VAL A 780 -7.06 23.53 -15.80
C VAL A 780 -6.50 22.35 -14.99
N GLU A 781 -6.38 21.15 -15.62
CA GLU A 781 -5.70 20.04 -15.00
C GLU A 781 -4.36 20.52 -14.46
N ASP A 782 -4.05 20.19 -13.19
CA ASP A 782 -2.69 20.31 -12.69
C ASP A 782 -1.84 19.32 -13.53
N VAL A 783 -1.30 19.83 -14.61
CA VAL A 783 -0.23 19.15 -15.34
C VAL A 783 0.91 19.06 -14.34
N GLU A 784 1.32 17.85 -13.97
CA GLU A 784 2.50 17.65 -13.15
C GLU A 784 3.65 18.48 -13.76
N ALA A 785 3.97 19.59 -13.11
CA ALA A 785 4.85 20.65 -13.65
C ALA A 785 6.31 20.17 -13.80
N GLU A 786 6.64 19.00 -13.27
CA GLU A 786 7.99 18.46 -13.32
C GLU A 786 8.41 17.93 -14.70
N ALA A 787 7.46 17.48 -15.54
CA ALA A 787 7.80 16.86 -16.84
C ALA A 787 8.10 17.86 -17.97
N ILE A 788 7.72 19.14 -17.83
CA ILE A 788 7.81 20.13 -18.95
C ILE A 788 8.52 21.45 -18.60
N GLY A 789 9.12 21.57 -17.43
CA GLY A 789 9.84 22.79 -17.03
C GLY A 789 8.97 24.07 -17.01
N ALA A 790 7.66 23.92 -16.85
CA ALA A 790 6.72 25.03 -16.74
C ALA A 790 6.26 25.21 -15.29
N ARG A 791 6.12 26.47 -14.84
CA ARG A 791 5.59 26.78 -13.51
C ARG A 791 4.46 27.80 -13.58
N LYS A 792 3.44 27.64 -12.73
CA LYS A 792 2.33 28.59 -12.57
C LYS A 792 2.75 29.73 -11.61
N VAL A 793 2.45 30.96 -11.98
CA VAL A 793 2.70 32.15 -11.16
C VAL A 793 1.44 33.00 -11.13
N VAL A 794 1.08 33.53 -9.96
CA VAL A 794 -0.03 34.48 -9.81
C VAL A 794 0.55 35.85 -9.51
N GLU A 795 0.34 36.80 -10.41
CA GLU A 795 0.77 38.21 -10.25
C GLU A 795 -0.42 39.15 -10.42
N ASN A 796 -0.64 40.05 -9.47
CA ASN A 796 -1.75 41.01 -9.46
C ASN A 796 -3.15 40.33 -9.67
N GLY A 797 -3.35 39.12 -9.15
CA GLY A 797 -4.60 38.40 -9.27
C GLY A 797 -4.82 37.71 -10.63
N GLN A 798 -3.83 37.75 -11.52
CA GLN A 798 -3.86 37.03 -12.81
C GLN A 798 -2.90 35.83 -12.81
N VAL A 799 -3.34 34.74 -13.44
CA VAL A 799 -2.55 33.50 -13.57
C VAL A 799 -1.70 33.55 -14.83
N TYR A 800 -0.42 33.24 -14.68
CA TYR A 800 0.55 33.11 -15.77
C TYR A 800 1.26 31.75 -15.70
N ILE A 801 1.68 31.25 -16.85
CA ILE A 801 2.53 30.05 -16.99
C ILE A 801 3.91 30.52 -17.45
N ILE A 802 4.95 30.20 -16.72
CA ILE A 802 6.34 30.46 -17.12
C ILE A 802 6.92 29.14 -17.65
N LYS A 803 7.35 29.15 -18.91
CA LYS A 803 7.97 28.01 -19.58
C LYS A 803 9.24 28.46 -20.30
N ASN A 804 10.38 27.84 -20.01
CA ASN A 804 11.69 28.20 -20.59
C ASN A 804 12.03 29.69 -20.48
N GLY A 805 11.62 30.36 -19.39
CA GLY A 805 11.85 31.78 -19.15
C GLY A 805 10.86 32.73 -19.82
N ALA A 806 10.00 32.25 -20.69
CA ALA A 806 8.89 33.02 -21.30
C ALA A 806 7.64 32.92 -20.43
N LYS A 807 6.88 34.02 -20.34
CA LYS A 807 5.66 34.16 -19.54
C LYS A 807 4.43 34.14 -20.44
N PHE A 808 3.47 33.29 -20.17
CA PHE A 808 2.23 33.11 -20.93
C PHE A 808 1.02 33.41 -20.04
N ASN A 809 -0.02 34.04 -20.58
CA ASN A 809 -1.31 34.18 -19.88
C ASN A 809 -2.11 32.86 -19.93
N ALA A 810 -3.27 32.81 -19.27
CA ALA A 810 -4.14 31.64 -19.20
C ALA A 810 -4.67 31.17 -20.59
N LEU A 811 -4.56 32.00 -21.62
CA LEU A 811 -4.95 31.67 -23.00
C LEU A 811 -3.75 31.20 -23.86
N GLY A 812 -2.56 31.01 -23.25
CA GLY A 812 -1.36 30.57 -23.95
C GLY A 812 -0.65 31.68 -24.76
N VAL A 813 -1.04 32.94 -24.59
CA VAL A 813 -0.40 34.10 -25.27
C VAL A 813 0.79 34.56 -24.45
N GLU A 814 1.96 34.73 -25.12
CA GLU A 814 3.17 35.23 -24.45
C GLU A 814 2.97 36.69 -24.00
N VAL A 815 3.24 36.96 -22.74
CA VAL A 815 3.16 38.29 -22.12
C VAL A 815 4.57 38.76 -21.87
N LYS A 816 4.95 39.87 -22.51
CA LYS A 816 6.27 40.47 -22.36
C LYS A 816 6.37 41.33 -21.08
#